data_3c3e3a38eba16f2d9103a5776297c7e8
#
_entry.id   3c3e3a38eba16f2d9103a5776297c7e8
#
_cell.length_a   1.000
_cell.length_b   1.000
_cell.length_c   1.000
_cell.angle_alpha   90.00
_cell.angle_beta   90.00
_cell.angle_gamma   90.00
#
_symmetry.space_group_name_H-M   'P 1'
#
loop_
_entity.id
_entity.type
_entity.pdbx_description
1 polymer ?
#
loop_
_entity_poly.entity_id
_entity_poly.type
_entity_poly.pdbx_seq_one_letter_code
_entity_poly.pdbx_strand_id
1 'polypeptide(L)'
;MQWNEDVCIVSGDNRAWQDGGEPKTVIELWCRSRDGHSTLLLVNGLKPYIEISDPSTDEDSSESKLSLEKVSATKDVRGDPVSNGMKLSTRDGKVRPHYRVFVRDTTKVRGVRKALSGIGWTVTSADILFVQRLLLDLDLGPHVRMSGEILWAGDRAPEEAKTPETTDREMAQSRIIEVGGSGLYPLDMVVSCDISGLERADPFPAPFVTLSFDLETSIADNTILCAAAIVDRAGKRTEYPIKGAETDILEKLTEVVRSEDPDFITGYNIDNFDLPRMEERSEGISPNSESDRAPLLGWGRVPMSESEIKKGWRRPGRIFPSREQNRTWTIKGRIPLDAWWQARQTLRPQRESLKYVSKLLWPDDEEMHKMNIDASKMDEEWAARPDEVLEYCVRDAVLPLDILDNLKSIARKEALASVSLTTVDIAATSTTSRWIDSLVIRLADREGVAVPNTNQGPRKQGKIAGGYVHEVDPGVEPWVVVLDFKSMYPSIMISNNICSTTLVRDDSEDKSHSVSPTTSTRYISKEERLGLVPQLLEGLMDSRDIHKSALAKANEEGDKDEAFLQDQLQYAVKILMNSFYGVFASNFYRFTHPSLGASITEWARYNIKSIISKVEDEGHKVVYSDTDSIFVRAPVDKGSPKNRPSGAGDLEKWDKAKNMSMEFGESLAERFTKEGAELEFETALSSFFSHGAKKRYVGRVVWPREEMLIRGYEVRRTDSFQILSDIMTQMFEMILDGNTIGAVDMTKSVIDRIREGDVEPAQLVISRSCKGRWDSKKNEWDFDSVYANPDGLPYVRAAKQRIAAGLQFTPGMKVGYIVTKPDEGDKKLGIRAWLVDEIGGEPPDYDKEYYAGRLAKSLGRVTDAFGWDEKNLLKGTRQDSLDKWF
;
A
#
# COMPACT_ATOMS: atom_id res chain seq x y z
N MET A 1 37.97 16.19 7.79
CA MET A 1 37.19 17.44 8.05
C MET A 1 35.88 17.04 8.67
N GLN A 2 35.47 17.68 9.79
CA GLN A 2 34.14 17.44 10.39
C GLN A 2 33.06 18.15 9.58
N TRP A 3 31.97 17.45 9.33
CA TRP A 3 30.80 17.89 8.55
C TRP A 3 29.54 17.70 9.35
N ASN A 4 28.63 18.66 9.35
CA ASN A 4 27.35 18.60 10.03
C ASN A 4 26.25 18.98 9.02
N GLU A 5 25.23 18.12 8.87
CA GLU A 5 24.18 18.35 7.90
C GLU A 5 22.90 17.59 8.29
N ASP A 6 21.74 18.14 7.89
CA ASP A 6 20.47 17.45 7.96
C ASP A 6 20.23 16.64 6.67
N VAL A 7 20.00 15.35 6.83
CA VAL A 7 19.80 14.42 5.70
C VAL A 7 18.56 13.56 5.90
N CYS A 8 17.93 13.15 4.79
CA CYS A 8 16.87 12.15 4.77
C CYS A 8 17.43 10.80 4.33
N ILE A 9 17.23 9.76 5.15
CA ILE A 9 17.70 8.39 4.87
C ILE A 9 16.78 7.76 3.83
N VAL A 10 17.26 7.63 2.61
CA VAL A 10 16.59 6.96 1.49
C VAL A 10 16.48 5.47 1.76
N SER A 11 17.62 4.83 2.02
CA SER A 11 17.69 3.40 2.32
C SER A 11 18.91 3.05 3.15
N GLY A 12 18.96 1.82 3.67
CA GLY A 12 20.12 1.39 4.44
C GLY A 12 20.41 -0.10 4.32
N ASP A 13 21.67 -0.46 4.58
CA ASP A 13 22.15 -1.84 4.65
C ASP A 13 23.19 -1.98 5.76
N ASN A 14 23.56 -3.20 6.08
CA ASN A 14 24.62 -3.48 7.03
C ASN A 14 25.69 -4.36 6.39
N ARG A 15 26.92 -4.16 6.84
CA ARG A 15 28.08 -4.89 6.38
C ARG A 15 28.95 -5.36 7.53
N ALA A 16 29.35 -6.64 7.50
CA ALA A 16 30.39 -7.16 8.38
C ALA A 16 31.76 -6.94 7.72
N TRP A 17 32.75 -6.49 8.49
CA TRP A 17 34.12 -6.30 8.05
C TRP A 17 35.12 -6.64 9.16
N GLN A 18 36.42 -6.67 8.84
CA GLN A 18 37.49 -7.01 9.77
C GLN A 18 38.36 -5.76 10.00
N ASP A 19 38.51 -5.38 11.26
CA ASP A 19 39.37 -4.30 11.68
C ASP A 19 40.48 -4.88 12.56
N GLY A 20 41.70 -4.93 12.04
CA GLY A 20 42.84 -5.54 12.76
C GLY A 20 42.61 -7.01 13.14
N GLY A 21 41.75 -7.74 12.42
CA GLY A 21 41.35 -9.12 12.75
C GLY A 21 40.11 -9.24 13.62
N GLU A 22 39.62 -8.15 14.19
CA GLU A 22 38.39 -8.08 14.96
C GLU A 22 37.18 -7.89 14.04
N PRO A 23 36.11 -8.72 14.13
CA PRO A 23 34.89 -8.55 13.34
C PRO A 23 34.09 -7.34 13.87
N LYS A 24 33.73 -6.45 12.96
CA LYS A 24 32.92 -5.27 13.20
C LYS A 24 31.75 -5.21 12.24
N THR A 25 30.77 -4.36 12.57
CA THR A 25 29.62 -4.05 11.70
C THR A 25 29.65 -2.56 11.38
N VAL A 26 29.52 -2.22 10.10
CA VAL A 26 29.22 -0.86 9.63
C VAL A 26 27.83 -0.84 9.05
N ILE A 27 27.08 0.22 9.30
CA ILE A 27 25.79 0.48 8.68
C ILE A 27 26.01 1.48 7.56
N GLU A 28 25.59 1.11 6.35
CA GLU A 28 25.59 1.94 5.16
C GLU A 28 24.20 2.64 5.09
N LEU A 29 24.15 3.97 5.21
CA LEU A 29 22.91 4.75 5.03
C LEU A 29 23.06 5.65 3.82
N TRP A 30 22.27 5.39 2.79
CA TRP A 30 22.16 6.25 1.61
C TRP A 30 21.16 7.36 1.89
N CYS A 31 21.60 8.59 1.78
CA CYS A 31 20.83 9.75 2.17
C CYS A 31 20.74 10.78 1.04
N ARG A 32 19.72 11.64 1.13
CA ARG A 32 19.61 12.89 0.37
C ARG A 32 19.65 14.04 1.36
N SER A 33 20.58 14.99 1.14
CA SER A 33 20.67 16.18 1.98
C SER A 33 19.55 17.17 1.69
N ARG A 34 19.37 18.12 2.61
CA ARG A 34 18.41 19.22 2.41
C ARG A 34 18.73 20.05 1.17
N ASP A 35 20.01 20.19 0.83
CA ASP A 35 20.50 20.94 -0.33
C ASP A 35 20.59 20.11 -1.61
N GLY A 36 20.25 18.81 -1.56
CA GLY A 36 20.01 17.95 -2.72
C GLY A 36 21.20 17.09 -3.16
N HIS A 37 22.31 17.03 -2.39
CA HIS A 37 23.36 16.07 -2.72
C HIS A 37 23.11 14.69 -2.14
N SER A 38 23.65 13.67 -2.81
CA SER A 38 23.59 12.29 -2.32
C SER A 38 24.76 12.03 -1.38
N THR A 39 24.46 11.56 -0.19
CA THR A 39 25.45 11.28 0.85
C THR A 39 25.34 9.85 1.34
N LEU A 40 26.46 9.14 1.44
CA LEU A 40 26.55 7.88 2.15
C LEU A 40 27.13 8.13 3.54
N LEU A 41 26.40 7.68 4.55
CA LEU A 41 26.93 7.61 5.91
C LEU A 41 27.44 6.19 6.18
N LEU A 42 28.71 6.05 6.53
CA LEU A 42 29.30 4.82 7.05
C LEU A 42 29.27 4.90 8.57
N VAL A 43 28.22 4.33 9.17
CA VAL A 43 27.97 4.45 10.61
C VAL A 43 28.63 3.30 11.34
N ASN A 44 29.56 3.63 12.22
CA ASN A 44 30.30 2.71 13.09
C ASN A 44 29.77 2.74 14.53
N GLY A 45 30.17 1.79 15.36
CA GLY A 45 29.82 1.72 16.78
C GLY A 45 28.64 0.82 17.12
N LEU A 46 27.80 0.43 16.16
CA LEU A 46 26.70 -0.51 16.42
C LEU A 46 27.24 -1.90 16.76
N LYS A 47 26.84 -2.42 17.94
CA LYS A 47 27.15 -3.78 18.38
C LYS A 47 25.90 -4.66 18.19
N PRO A 48 25.89 -5.62 17.25
CA PRO A 48 24.76 -6.51 17.06
C PRO A 48 24.44 -7.29 18.33
N TYR A 49 23.15 -7.36 18.70
CA TYR A 49 22.71 -8.11 19.87
C TYR A 49 21.38 -8.81 19.65
N ILE A 50 21.10 -9.75 20.52
CA ILE A 50 19.78 -10.39 20.72
C ILE A 50 19.48 -10.38 22.22
N GLU A 51 18.23 -10.61 22.58
CA GLU A 51 17.84 -10.73 23.97
C GLU A 51 17.43 -12.15 24.30
N ILE A 52 17.71 -12.56 25.55
CA ILE A 52 17.36 -13.89 26.06
C ILE A 52 16.69 -13.79 27.44
N SER A 53 15.80 -14.74 27.71
CA SER A 53 15.22 -14.95 29.04
C SER A 53 15.09 -16.43 29.32
N ASP A 54 15.18 -16.81 30.60
CA ASP A 54 14.97 -18.16 31.05
C ASP A 54 13.46 -18.42 31.26
N PRO A 55 12.82 -19.31 30.47
CA PRO A 55 11.40 -19.59 30.60
C PRO A 55 11.04 -20.30 31.91
N SER A 56 12.01 -20.91 32.60
CA SER A 56 11.81 -21.65 33.86
C SER A 56 11.96 -20.79 35.12
N THR A 57 12.34 -19.51 34.99
CA THR A 57 12.48 -18.58 36.11
C THR A 57 11.11 -18.16 36.61
N ASP A 58 10.92 -18.21 37.94
CA ASP A 58 9.71 -17.74 38.60
C ASP A 58 9.61 -16.21 38.56
N GLU A 59 8.39 -15.65 38.62
CA GLU A 59 8.16 -14.20 38.46
C GLU A 59 8.83 -13.35 39.54
N ASP A 60 8.98 -13.90 40.75
CA ASP A 60 9.60 -13.22 41.92
C ASP A 60 11.14 -13.32 41.91
N SER A 61 11.73 -14.06 40.97
CA SER A 61 13.19 -14.25 40.90
C SER A 61 13.84 -13.23 39.96
N SER A 62 14.81 -12.48 40.49
CA SER A 62 15.67 -11.58 39.70
C SER A 62 16.80 -12.30 38.96
N GLU A 63 17.00 -13.59 39.22
CA GLU A 63 18.09 -14.38 38.64
C GLU A 63 17.59 -15.55 37.79
N SER A 64 18.32 -15.85 36.73
CA SER A 64 18.05 -17.00 35.85
C SER A 64 18.44 -18.32 36.53
N LYS A 65 17.65 -19.37 36.31
CA LYS A 65 18.01 -20.76 36.69
C LYS A 65 18.93 -21.42 35.63
N LEU A 66 18.98 -20.90 34.41
CA LEU A 66 19.90 -21.37 33.37
C LEU A 66 21.26 -20.67 33.49
N SER A 67 22.33 -21.40 33.17
CA SER A 67 23.71 -20.92 33.31
C SER A 67 24.05 -19.88 32.23
N LEU A 68 24.31 -18.64 32.67
CA LEU A 68 24.84 -17.57 31.83
C LEU A 68 26.28 -17.86 31.31
N GLU A 69 27.10 -18.63 32.05
CA GLU A 69 28.41 -19.05 31.58
C GLU A 69 28.33 -19.86 30.28
N LYS A 70 27.29 -20.69 30.12
CA LYS A 70 27.07 -21.44 28.86
C LYS A 70 26.70 -20.52 27.71
N VAL A 71 26.08 -19.38 27.99
CA VAL A 71 25.79 -18.34 26.99
C VAL A 71 27.08 -17.71 26.53
N SER A 72 27.95 -17.28 27.46
CA SER A 72 29.26 -16.68 27.16
C SER A 72 30.15 -17.62 26.37
N ALA A 73 30.09 -18.94 26.67
CA ALA A 73 30.84 -19.96 25.95
C ALA A 73 30.25 -20.34 24.57
N THR A 74 29.08 -19.78 24.22
CA THR A 74 28.46 -20.09 22.91
C THR A 74 29.27 -19.42 21.78
N LYS A 75 29.54 -20.19 20.72
CA LYS A 75 30.29 -19.71 19.56
C LYS A 75 29.67 -18.43 18.98
N ASP A 76 30.52 -17.47 18.64
CA ASP A 76 30.16 -16.17 18.05
C ASP A 76 29.42 -15.21 19.01
N VAL A 77 29.29 -15.53 20.28
CA VAL A 77 28.91 -14.59 21.35
C VAL A 77 30.15 -13.77 21.72
N ARG A 78 29.95 -12.48 22.04
CA ARG A 78 30.97 -11.52 22.39
C ARG A 78 30.81 -11.05 23.82
N GLY A 79 31.66 -11.49 24.71
CA GLY A 79 31.64 -11.16 26.11
C GLY A 79 30.47 -11.80 26.89
N ASP A 80 30.31 -11.37 28.13
CA ASP A 80 29.25 -11.89 29.00
C ASP A 80 27.91 -11.23 28.69
N PRO A 81 26.77 -11.98 28.88
CA PRO A 81 25.44 -11.41 28.78
C PRO A 81 25.26 -10.25 29.77
N VAL A 82 24.71 -9.16 29.31
CA VAL A 82 24.45 -7.97 30.12
C VAL A 82 22.98 -7.95 30.54
N SER A 83 22.71 -7.76 31.83
CA SER A 83 21.34 -7.62 32.34
C SER A 83 20.62 -6.48 31.63
N ASN A 84 19.42 -6.75 31.14
CA ASN A 84 18.53 -5.77 30.47
C ASN A 84 17.22 -5.58 31.25
N GLY A 85 17.27 -5.79 32.56
CA GLY A 85 16.16 -5.59 33.48
C GLY A 85 15.10 -6.70 33.42
N MET A 86 14.04 -6.47 34.16
CA MET A 86 12.83 -7.29 34.15
C MET A 86 11.95 -6.88 32.99
N LYS A 87 11.52 -7.83 32.13
CA LYS A 87 10.65 -7.53 31.01
C LYS A 87 9.41 -8.42 30.98
N LEU A 88 8.29 -7.82 30.61
CA LEU A 88 7.02 -8.51 30.41
C LEU A 88 7.04 -9.31 29.10
N SER A 89 6.80 -10.59 29.17
CA SER A 89 6.59 -11.45 28.02
C SER A 89 5.13 -11.43 27.56
N THR A 90 4.87 -10.99 26.34
CA THR A 90 3.52 -10.96 25.76
C THR A 90 3.00 -12.35 25.35
N ARG A 91 3.80 -13.40 25.46
CA ARG A 91 3.39 -14.78 25.15
C ARG A 91 2.61 -15.43 26.32
N ASP A 92 3.06 -15.23 27.51
CA ASP A 92 2.53 -15.87 28.73
C ASP A 92 2.13 -14.89 29.82
N GLY A 93 2.38 -13.58 29.65
CA GLY A 93 2.03 -12.54 30.60
C GLY A 93 2.98 -12.41 31.77
N LYS A 94 4.08 -13.16 31.80
CA LYS A 94 5.02 -13.20 32.95
C LYS A 94 6.16 -12.21 32.80
N VAL A 95 6.57 -11.63 33.91
CA VAL A 95 7.74 -10.74 33.99
C VAL A 95 8.95 -11.57 34.40
N ARG A 96 10.06 -11.44 33.64
CA ARG A 96 11.28 -12.21 33.87
C ARG A 96 12.52 -11.36 33.61
N PRO A 97 13.68 -11.76 34.22
CA PRO A 97 14.95 -11.14 33.87
C PRO A 97 15.33 -11.42 32.42
N HIS A 98 15.72 -10.39 31.69
CA HIS A 98 16.22 -10.44 30.32
C HIS A 98 17.69 -10.05 30.31
N TYR A 99 18.43 -10.68 29.41
CA TYR A 99 19.84 -10.42 29.21
C TYR A 99 20.09 -10.09 27.73
N ARG A 100 20.88 -9.05 27.50
CA ARG A 100 21.37 -8.70 26.17
C ARG A 100 22.65 -9.50 25.87
N VAL A 101 22.65 -10.21 24.74
CA VAL A 101 23.77 -11.03 24.27
C VAL A 101 24.32 -10.42 23.01
N PHE A 102 25.53 -9.89 23.08
CA PHE A 102 26.21 -9.31 21.94
C PHE A 102 26.76 -10.41 21.03
N VAL A 103 26.64 -10.20 19.72
CA VAL A 103 27.09 -11.15 18.69
C VAL A 103 28.28 -10.53 17.95
N ARG A 104 29.20 -11.37 17.47
CA ARG A 104 30.43 -10.92 16.80
C ARG A 104 30.17 -9.98 15.65
N ASP A 105 29.26 -10.35 14.75
CA ASP A 105 28.79 -9.56 13.63
C ASP A 105 27.37 -9.97 13.22
N THR A 106 26.76 -9.18 12.33
CA THR A 106 25.37 -9.37 11.88
C THR A 106 25.12 -10.72 11.20
N THR A 107 26.12 -11.31 10.57
CA THR A 107 25.98 -12.60 9.85
C THR A 107 25.84 -13.79 10.78
N LYS A 108 26.26 -13.66 12.05
CA LYS A 108 26.27 -14.73 13.06
C LYS A 108 24.99 -14.82 13.89
N VAL A 109 24.15 -13.80 13.88
CA VAL A 109 22.93 -13.71 14.70
C VAL A 109 22.03 -14.94 14.57
N ARG A 110 21.81 -15.43 13.35
CA ARG A 110 20.99 -16.64 13.11
C ARG A 110 21.58 -17.90 13.78
N GLY A 111 22.89 -18.04 13.73
CA GLY A 111 23.61 -19.18 14.35
C GLY A 111 23.52 -19.13 15.87
N VAL A 112 23.81 -17.98 16.48
CA VAL A 112 23.73 -17.74 17.93
C VAL A 112 22.30 -17.95 18.43
N ARG A 113 21.29 -17.38 17.77
CA ARG A 113 19.87 -17.61 18.09
C ARG A 113 19.54 -19.11 18.17
N LYS A 114 19.94 -19.89 17.15
CA LYS A 114 19.68 -21.33 17.12
C LYS A 114 20.39 -22.07 18.26
N ALA A 115 21.64 -21.72 18.54
CA ALA A 115 22.41 -22.33 19.60
C ALA A 115 21.80 -22.06 20.99
N LEU A 116 21.45 -20.82 21.30
CA LEU A 116 20.87 -20.45 22.60
C LEU A 116 19.46 -21.06 22.79
N SER A 117 18.63 -21.07 21.75
CA SER A 117 17.36 -21.77 21.80
C SER A 117 17.53 -23.28 22.04
N GLY A 118 18.58 -23.89 21.51
CA GLY A 118 18.90 -25.31 21.69
C GLY A 118 19.32 -25.71 23.12
N ILE A 119 19.78 -24.77 23.92
CA ILE A 119 20.13 -24.94 25.33
C ILE A 119 19.08 -24.42 26.30
N GLY A 120 17.85 -24.12 25.80
CA GLY A 120 16.69 -23.84 26.61
C GLY A 120 16.31 -22.38 26.76
N TRP A 121 17.12 -21.44 26.30
CA TRP A 121 16.82 -20.01 26.38
C TRP A 121 15.69 -19.59 25.43
N THR A 122 14.79 -18.75 25.90
CA THR A 122 13.87 -17.99 25.03
C THR A 122 14.61 -16.84 24.42
N VAL A 123 14.71 -16.80 23.08
CA VAL A 123 15.40 -15.74 22.35
C VAL A 123 14.40 -14.78 21.75
N THR A 124 14.58 -13.49 22.00
CA THR A 124 13.74 -12.38 21.52
C THR A 124 14.60 -11.35 20.76
N SER A 125 14.00 -10.40 20.08
CA SER A 125 14.66 -9.31 19.33
C SER A 125 15.68 -9.76 18.28
N ALA A 126 15.59 -11.01 17.78
CA ALA A 126 16.61 -11.63 16.91
C ALA A 126 16.31 -11.56 15.41
N ASP A 127 15.21 -10.96 15.00
CA ASP A 127 14.75 -10.82 13.61
C ASP A 127 14.47 -9.37 13.21
N ILE A 128 15.03 -8.41 13.95
CA ILE A 128 14.97 -6.99 13.63
C ILE A 128 16.14 -6.67 12.68
N LEU A 129 15.85 -5.99 11.58
CA LEU A 129 16.89 -5.54 10.63
C LEU A 129 17.85 -4.58 11.33
N PHE A 130 19.15 -4.67 11.05
CA PHE A 130 20.15 -3.89 11.77
C PHE A 130 20.08 -2.39 11.51
N VAL A 131 19.71 -1.96 10.31
CA VAL A 131 19.38 -0.56 10.02
C VAL A 131 18.23 -0.09 10.91
N GLN A 132 17.18 -0.89 11.02
CA GLN A 132 16.05 -0.56 11.88
C GLN A 132 16.45 -0.60 13.36
N ARG A 133 17.35 -1.53 13.78
CA ARG A 133 17.87 -1.56 15.15
C ARG A 133 18.65 -0.31 15.47
N LEU A 134 19.46 0.21 14.53
CA LEU A 134 20.15 1.49 14.70
C LEU A 134 19.14 2.63 14.95
N LEU A 135 18.11 2.74 14.11
CA LEU A 135 17.08 3.77 14.27
C LEU A 135 16.31 3.62 15.58
N LEU A 136 16.05 2.38 16.03
CA LEU A 136 15.37 2.08 17.28
C LEU A 136 16.21 2.46 18.50
N ASP A 137 17.48 2.03 18.54
CA ASP A 137 18.36 2.22 19.68
C ASP A 137 18.73 3.69 19.90
N LEU A 138 18.77 4.50 18.83
CA LEU A 138 19.06 5.94 18.87
C LEU A 138 17.80 6.82 18.80
N ASP A 139 16.62 6.24 18.77
CA ASP A 139 15.34 6.95 18.60
C ASP A 139 15.27 7.87 17.36
N LEU A 140 15.86 7.43 16.26
CA LEU A 140 15.90 8.17 15.01
C LEU A 140 14.70 7.86 14.12
N GLY A 141 14.37 8.81 13.23
CA GLY A 141 13.48 8.66 12.07
C GLY A 141 14.27 8.67 10.76
N PRO A 142 13.61 8.94 9.61
CA PRO A 142 14.30 9.08 8.34
C PRO A 142 15.12 10.37 8.24
N HIS A 143 14.71 11.43 8.96
CA HIS A 143 15.41 12.70 8.98
C HIS A 143 16.38 12.73 10.18
N VAL A 144 17.64 12.89 9.88
CA VAL A 144 18.71 12.89 10.88
C VAL A 144 19.66 14.05 10.65
N ARG A 145 20.13 14.63 11.76
CA ARG A 145 21.30 15.49 11.77
C ARG A 145 22.51 14.62 11.95
N MET A 146 23.44 14.67 11.00
CA MET A 146 24.65 13.90 11.08
C MET A 146 25.85 14.78 11.36
N SER A 147 26.79 14.26 12.16
CA SER A 147 28.12 14.82 12.41
C SER A 147 29.16 13.74 12.15
N GLY A 148 30.04 13.97 11.20
CA GLY A 148 31.02 12.97 10.81
C GLY A 148 32.21 13.53 10.03
N GLU A 149 33.15 12.66 9.67
CA GLU A 149 34.32 12.98 8.88
C GLU A 149 34.09 12.74 7.40
N ILE A 150 34.31 13.75 6.53
CA ILE A 150 34.23 13.57 5.07
C ILE A 150 35.41 12.71 4.62
N LEU A 151 35.08 11.62 3.90
CA LEU A 151 36.05 10.73 3.28
C LEU A 151 36.18 10.97 1.78
N TRP A 152 35.07 11.36 1.13
CA TRP A 152 34.97 11.63 -0.30
C TRP A 152 34.04 12.81 -0.57
N ALA A 153 34.44 13.70 -1.48
CA ALA A 153 33.63 14.77 -2.04
C ALA A 153 33.80 14.79 -3.57
N GLY A 154 32.72 14.42 -4.28
CA GLY A 154 32.66 14.38 -5.74
C GLY A 154 32.35 15.76 -6.35
N ASP A 155 32.16 15.78 -7.67
CA ASP A 155 31.99 17.04 -8.41
C ASP A 155 30.77 17.86 -7.98
N ARG A 156 29.68 17.22 -7.55
CA ARG A 156 28.44 17.86 -7.09
C ARG A 156 28.38 18.09 -5.57
N ALA A 157 29.42 17.71 -4.85
CA ALA A 157 29.52 18.01 -3.42
C ALA A 157 29.67 19.54 -3.20
N PRO A 158 29.26 20.07 -2.02
CA PRO A 158 29.50 21.46 -1.66
C PRO A 158 30.99 21.83 -1.73
N GLU A 159 31.28 23.05 -2.16
CA GLU A 159 32.66 23.49 -2.30
C GLU A 159 33.45 23.44 -0.95
N GLU A 160 32.76 23.67 0.16
CA GLU A 160 33.32 23.60 1.52
C GLU A 160 33.74 22.15 1.90
N ALA A 161 33.16 21.15 1.28
CA ALA A 161 33.50 19.74 1.48
C ALA A 161 34.72 19.31 0.67
N LYS A 162 35.11 20.06 -0.37
CA LYS A 162 36.20 19.76 -1.31
C LYS A 162 37.54 20.22 -0.76
N THR A 163 38.37 19.28 -0.44
CA THR A 163 39.80 19.50 -0.06
C THR A 163 40.64 18.55 -0.92
N PRO A 164 41.96 18.78 -1.04
CA PRO A 164 42.85 17.84 -1.71
C PRO A 164 42.72 16.40 -1.20
N GLU A 165 42.42 16.22 0.09
CA GLU A 165 42.29 14.91 0.72
C GLU A 165 40.92 14.24 0.45
N THR A 166 39.86 15.03 0.23
CA THR A 166 38.52 14.52 -0.01
C THR A 166 38.19 14.34 -1.49
N THR A 167 38.94 14.98 -2.37
CA THR A 167 38.79 14.92 -3.84
C THR A 167 39.75 13.92 -4.53
N ASP A 168 40.81 13.51 -3.83
CA ASP A 168 41.70 12.46 -4.33
C ASP A 168 41.07 11.09 -4.19
N ARG A 169 40.87 10.41 -5.35
CA ARG A 169 40.11 9.14 -5.41
C ARG A 169 40.82 7.98 -4.72
N GLU A 170 42.15 7.89 -4.84
CA GLU A 170 42.90 6.79 -4.25
C GLU A 170 42.98 6.94 -2.73
N MET A 171 43.22 8.15 -2.27
CA MET A 171 43.24 8.48 -0.83
C MET A 171 41.84 8.25 -0.21
N ALA A 172 40.77 8.75 -0.86
CA ALA A 172 39.41 8.56 -0.41
C ALA A 172 39.04 7.07 -0.36
N GLN A 173 39.38 6.29 -1.38
CA GLN A 173 39.12 4.86 -1.39
C GLN A 173 39.82 4.14 -0.24
N SER A 174 41.07 4.43 0.05
CA SER A 174 41.83 3.86 1.18
C SER A 174 41.12 4.15 2.51
N ARG A 175 40.81 5.43 2.77
CA ARG A 175 40.13 5.86 4.00
C ARG A 175 38.74 5.24 4.17
N ILE A 176 37.98 5.10 3.08
CA ILE A 176 36.69 4.44 3.08
C ILE A 176 36.82 2.96 3.48
N ILE A 177 37.82 2.26 2.97
CA ILE A 177 38.07 0.85 3.31
C ILE A 177 38.50 0.71 4.77
N GLU A 178 39.31 1.61 5.30
CA GLU A 178 39.77 1.62 6.71
C GLU A 178 38.61 1.75 7.71
N VAL A 179 37.47 2.36 7.34
CA VAL A 179 36.30 2.48 8.19
C VAL A 179 35.20 1.46 7.86
N GLY A 180 35.50 0.48 7.02
CA GLY A 180 34.63 -0.65 6.72
C GLY A 180 33.76 -0.48 5.46
N GLY A 181 33.94 0.56 4.68
CA GLY A 181 33.35 0.67 3.35
C GLY A 181 33.93 -0.33 2.34
N SER A 182 33.33 -0.43 1.15
CA SER A 182 33.74 -1.44 0.14
C SER A 182 34.55 -0.90 -1.03
N GLY A 183 34.88 0.39 -1.01
CA GLY A 183 35.60 1.10 -2.06
C GLY A 183 34.95 2.46 -2.31
N LEU A 184 35.28 3.11 -3.42
CA LEU A 184 34.73 4.43 -3.77
C LEU A 184 33.28 4.28 -4.27
N TYR A 185 32.34 4.87 -3.54
CA TYR A 185 30.91 4.84 -3.88
C TYR A 185 30.57 5.92 -4.93
N PRO A 186 29.65 5.62 -5.87
CA PRO A 186 29.24 6.56 -6.92
C PRO A 186 28.20 7.58 -6.38
N LEU A 187 28.64 8.45 -5.47
CA LEU A 187 27.81 9.41 -4.75
C LEU A 187 28.55 10.76 -4.67
N ASP A 188 27.81 11.82 -4.35
CA ASP A 188 28.39 13.14 -4.20
C ASP A 188 29.27 13.23 -2.96
N MET A 189 28.91 12.56 -1.87
CA MET A 189 29.69 12.54 -0.63
C MET A 189 29.70 11.16 0.05
N VAL A 190 30.80 10.87 0.75
CA VAL A 190 30.90 9.75 1.71
C VAL A 190 31.42 10.29 3.03
N VAL A 191 30.68 10.05 4.08
CA VAL A 191 31.00 10.52 5.44
C VAL A 191 31.11 9.34 6.40
N SER A 192 32.17 9.28 7.20
CA SER A 192 32.29 8.34 8.33
C SER A 192 31.70 8.98 9.57
N CYS A 193 30.82 8.26 10.25
CA CYS A 193 30.10 8.74 11.42
C CYS A 193 30.08 7.66 12.50
N ASP A 194 30.28 8.01 13.74
CA ASP A 194 29.97 7.13 14.89
C ASP A 194 28.48 7.25 15.21
N ILE A 195 27.92 6.24 15.88
CA ILE A 195 26.52 6.28 16.33
C ILE A 195 26.20 7.51 17.18
N SER A 196 27.16 8.06 17.91
CA SER A 196 27.01 9.29 18.71
C SER A 196 26.95 10.57 17.86
N GLY A 197 27.31 10.51 16.59
CA GLY A 197 27.22 11.62 15.65
C GLY A 197 25.87 11.68 14.90
N LEU A 198 24.88 10.89 15.31
CA LEU A 198 23.53 10.89 14.71
C LEU A 198 22.51 11.39 15.72
N GLU A 199 21.75 12.41 15.34
CA GLU A 199 20.63 12.96 16.11
C GLU A 199 19.39 13.04 15.23
N ARG A 200 18.22 13.03 15.85
CA ARG A 200 16.95 13.21 15.15
C ARG A 200 16.84 14.65 14.65
N ALA A 201 16.48 14.82 13.39
CA ALA A 201 16.14 16.11 12.79
C ALA A 201 14.64 16.25 12.57
N ASP A 202 14.18 17.50 12.47
CA ASP A 202 12.80 17.79 12.08
C ASP A 202 12.55 17.36 10.62
N PRO A 203 11.36 16.84 10.31
CA PRO A 203 11.01 16.48 8.94
C PRO A 203 11.12 17.67 7.97
N PHE A 204 11.67 17.42 6.82
CA PHE A 204 11.72 18.37 5.69
C PHE A 204 11.44 17.64 4.40
N PRO A 205 10.85 18.29 3.37
CA PRO A 205 10.71 17.70 2.04
C PRO A 205 12.08 17.49 1.42
N ALA A 206 12.50 16.23 1.31
CA ALA A 206 13.80 15.94 0.71
C ALA A 206 13.75 16.11 -0.82
N PRO A 207 14.72 16.80 -1.43
CA PRO A 207 14.72 17.03 -2.89
C PRO A 207 15.18 15.76 -3.64
N PHE A 208 14.36 14.72 -3.59
CA PHE A 208 14.66 13.45 -4.25
C PHE A 208 14.80 13.60 -5.75
N VAL A 209 15.69 12.83 -6.32
CA VAL A 209 15.84 12.68 -7.77
C VAL A 209 15.08 11.43 -8.20
N THR A 210 14.18 11.57 -9.17
CA THR A 210 13.39 10.47 -9.70
C THR A 210 13.73 10.23 -11.16
N LEU A 211 14.02 8.99 -11.51
CA LEU A 211 14.22 8.56 -12.90
C LEU A 211 13.06 7.63 -13.29
N SER A 212 12.36 8.00 -14.35
CA SER A 212 11.40 7.15 -15.05
C SER A 212 12.01 6.66 -16.35
N PHE A 213 11.76 5.39 -16.71
CA PHE A 213 12.22 4.85 -17.97
C PHE A 213 11.18 3.92 -18.59
N ASP A 214 11.30 3.74 -19.90
CA ASP A 214 10.48 2.84 -20.71
C ASP A 214 11.34 2.20 -21.79
N LEU A 215 10.95 1.02 -22.29
CA LEU A 215 11.63 0.25 -23.31
C LEU A 215 10.64 -0.17 -24.40
N GLU A 216 11.04 -0.01 -25.68
CA GLU A 216 10.35 -0.64 -26.79
C GLU A 216 11.12 -1.87 -27.28
N THR A 217 10.40 -2.96 -27.50
CA THR A 217 11.01 -4.25 -27.83
C THR A 217 10.40 -4.87 -29.08
N SER A 218 11.23 -5.58 -29.86
CA SER A 218 10.80 -6.41 -30.97
C SER A 218 9.82 -7.49 -30.50
N ILE A 219 8.76 -7.70 -31.25
CA ILE A 219 7.79 -8.77 -31.02
C ILE A 219 8.37 -10.11 -31.45
N ALA A 220 9.21 -10.12 -32.48
CA ALA A 220 9.76 -11.34 -33.05
C ALA A 220 10.73 -12.07 -32.12
N ASP A 221 11.60 -11.32 -31.41
CA ASP A 221 12.70 -11.91 -30.64
C ASP A 221 12.98 -11.21 -29.32
N ASN A 222 12.15 -10.26 -28.91
CA ASN A 222 12.29 -9.49 -27.67
C ASN A 222 13.53 -8.58 -27.59
N THR A 223 14.22 -8.33 -28.71
CA THR A 223 15.35 -7.38 -28.74
C THR A 223 14.90 -5.98 -28.36
N ILE A 224 15.68 -5.26 -27.55
CA ILE A 224 15.38 -3.87 -27.18
C ILE A 224 15.72 -2.97 -28.36
N LEU A 225 14.72 -2.30 -28.91
CA LEU A 225 14.81 -1.43 -30.10
C LEU A 225 15.23 -0.01 -29.72
N CYS A 226 14.64 0.52 -28.67
CA CYS A 226 15.00 1.82 -28.10
C CYS A 226 14.62 1.85 -26.61
N ALA A 227 15.11 2.88 -25.93
CA ALA A 227 14.78 3.22 -24.56
C ALA A 227 14.61 4.73 -24.41
N ALA A 228 13.86 5.14 -23.41
CA ALA A 228 13.81 6.51 -22.95
C ALA A 228 13.97 6.57 -21.43
N ALA A 229 14.72 7.56 -20.95
CA ALA A 229 14.77 7.88 -19.53
C ALA A 229 14.47 9.36 -19.33
N ILE A 230 13.66 9.64 -18.30
CA ILE A 230 13.30 10.99 -17.89
C ILE A 230 13.75 11.17 -16.44
N VAL A 231 14.57 12.16 -16.18
CA VAL A 231 15.05 12.47 -14.84
C VAL A 231 14.37 13.73 -14.34
N ASP A 232 13.66 13.61 -13.26
CA ASP A 232 13.06 14.73 -12.53
C ASP A 232 13.92 15.09 -11.32
N ARG A 233 14.37 16.33 -11.27
CA ARG A 233 15.12 16.93 -10.17
C ARG A 233 14.42 18.22 -9.75
N ALA A 234 13.68 18.14 -8.65
CA ALA A 234 12.90 19.27 -8.10
C ALA A 234 11.96 19.93 -9.16
N GLY A 235 11.26 19.12 -9.94
CA GLY A 235 10.31 19.57 -10.97
C GLY A 235 10.97 19.96 -12.31
N LYS A 236 12.31 19.93 -12.40
CA LYS A 236 13.01 20.10 -13.67
C LYS A 236 13.29 18.74 -14.30
N ARG A 237 12.69 18.49 -15.44
CA ARG A 237 12.83 17.24 -16.19
C ARG A 237 13.87 17.35 -17.30
N THR A 238 14.68 16.29 -17.41
CA THR A 238 15.67 16.10 -18.47
C THR A 238 15.38 14.79 -19.19
N GLU A 239 15.29 14.83 -20.50
CA GLU A 239 14.95 13.68 -21.35
C GLU A 239 16.20 13.07 -21.95
N TYR A 240 16.25 11.74 -21.96
CA TYR A 240 17.31 10.91 -22.52
C TYR A 240 16.70 9.90 -23.49
N PRO A 241 16.41 10.29 -24.76
CA PRO A 241 16.03 9.34 -25.80
C PRO A 241 17.25 8.52 -26.24
N ILE A 242 17.13 7.19 -26.21
CA ILE A 242 18.27 6.28 -26.43
C ILE A 242 17.93 5.31 -27.56
N LYS A 243 18.75 5.30 -28.61
CA LYS A 243 18.71 4.35 -29.75
C LYS A 243 20.11 3.88 -30.12
N GLY A 244 20.19 2.73 -30.77
CA GLY A 244 21.46 2.15 -31.24
C GLY A 244 21.42 0.62 -31.24
N ALA A 245 22.56 -0.02 -31.10
CA ALA A 245 22.61 -1.45 -30.86
C ALA A 245 22.10 -1.75 -29.43
N GLU A 246 21.48 -2.90 -29.22
CA GLU A 246 20.86 -3.27 -27.93
C GLU A 246 21.81 -3.12 -26.74
N THR A 247 23.07 -3.53 -26.91
CA THR A 247 24.10 -3.37 -25.87
C THR A 247 24.34 -1.90 -25.54
N ASP A 248 24.45 -1.03 -26.57
CA ASP A 248 24.67 0.40 -26.43
C ASP A 248 23.47 1.08 -25.72
N ILE A 249 22.24 0.60 -25.99
CA ILE A 249 21.01 1.11 -25.34
C ILE A 249 21.08 0.82 -23.84
N LEU A 250 21.37 -0.41 -23.44
CA LEU A 250 21.45 -0.81 -22.03
C LEU A 250 22.62 -0.12 -21.29
N GLU A 251 23.79 0.03 -21.96
CA GLU A 251 24.93 0.75 -21.40
C GLU A 251 24.63 2.25 -21.21
N LYS A 252 24.03 2.92 -22.19
CA LYS A 252 23.65 4.33 -22.10
C LYS A 252 22.58 4.56 -21.02
N LEU A 253 21.56 3.70 -20.94
CA LEU A 253 20.56 3.80 -19.90
C LEU A 253 21.20 3.63 -18.50
N THR A 254 22.13 2.69 -18.37
CA THR A 254 22.91 2.50 -17.12
C THR A 254 23.79 3.70 -16.80
N GLU A 255 24.37 4.35 -17.82
CA GLU A 255 25.15 5.58 -17.66
C GLU A 255 24.28 6.74 -17.15
N VAL A 256 23.05 6.90 -17.68
CA VAL A 256 22.07 7.88 -17.16
C VAL A 256 21.77 7.62 -15.68
N VAL A 257 21.48 6.35 -15.29
CA VAL A 257 21.26 6.01 -13.89
C VAL A 257 22.45 6.36 -12.99
N ARG A 258 23.67 6.18 -13.49
CA ARG A 258 24.91 6.49 -12.73
C ARG A 258 25.20 7.97 -12.65
N SER A 259 25.07 8.70 -13.76
CA SER A 259 25.39 10.13 -13.85
C SER A 259 24.34 10.99 -13.15
N GLU A 260 23.08 10.65 -13.28
CA GLU A 260 21.97 11.40 -12.67
C GLU A 260 21.70 11.03 -11.20
N ASP A 261 22.15 9.87 -10.77
CA ASP A 261 22.08 9.39 -9.41
C ASP A 261 20.68 9.50 -8.77
N PRO A 262 19.62 8.87 -9.34
CA PRO A 262 18.26 8.95 -8.81
C PRO A 262 18.11 8.21 -7.49
N ASP A 263 17.24 8.72 -6.60
CA ASP A 263 16.78 8.05 -5.38
C ASP A 263 15.66 7.06 -5.69
N PHE A 264 14.74 7.47 -6.58
CA PHE A 264 13.63 6.65 -7.06
C PHE A 264 13.84 6.26 -8.51
N ILE A 265 13.53 5.00 -8.81
CA ILE A 265 13.47 4.48 -10.18
C ILE A 265 12.05 4.02 -10.43
N THR A 266 11.42 4.55 -11.46
CA THR A 266 10.03 4.31 -11.83
C THR A 266 9.86 4.06 -13.32
N GLY A 267 8.64 3.87 -13.72
CA GLY A 267 8.10 3.65 -15.04
C GLY A 267 6.73 3.01 -14.87
N TYR A 268 6.10 2.57 -15.95
CA TYR A 268 4.78 1.97 -15.88
C TYR A 268 4.84 0.46 -16.08
N ASN A 269 4.65 -0.30 -15.01
CA ASN A 269 4.74 -1.77 -14.98
C ASN A 269 6.18 -2.31 -15.19
N ILE A 270 7.17 -1.50 -14.82
CA ILE A 270 8.58 -1.88 -14.92
C ILE A 270 8.94 -3.13 -14.14
N ASP A 271 8.25 -3.38 -13.01
CA ASP A 271 8.45 -4.55 -12.16
C ASP A 271 8.23 -5.87 -12.91
N ASN A 272 7.38 -5.88 -13.92
CA ASN A 272 6.96 -7.10 -14.58
C ASN A 272 7.30 -7.13 -16.07
N PHE A 273 7.78 -6.03 -16.65
CA PHE A 273 8.18 -5.98 -18.04
C PHE A 273 9.61 -5.49 -18.22
N ASP A 274 9.87 -4.22 -18.00
CA ASP A 274 11.14 -3.59 -18.38
C ASP A 274 12.32 -4.18 -17.61
N LEU A 275 12.24 -4.26 -16.29
CA LEU A 275 13.32 -4.83 -15.47
C LEU A 275 13.58 -6.31 -15.78
N PRO A 276 12.56 -7.20 -15.88
CA PRO A 276 12.76 -8.57 -16.34
C PRO A 276 13.36 -8.66 -17.74
N ARG A 277 12.92 -7.80 -18.66
CA ARG A 277 13.41 -7.77 -20.03
C ARG A 277 14.89 -7.38 -20.09
N MET A 278 15.26 -6.34 -19.36
CA MET A 278 16.65 -5.91 -19.26
C MET A 278 17.53 -7.01 -18.67
N GLU A 279 17.08 -7.70 -17.61
CA GLU A 279 17.81 -8.82 -17.01
C GLU A 279 18.01 -9.96 -18.02
N GLU A 280 16.93 -10.39 -18.68
CA GLU A 280 16.94 -11.44 -19.71
C GLU A 280 17.90 -11.11 -20.86
N ARG A 281 17.81 -9.88 -21.40
CA ARG A 281 18.62 -9.46 -22.55
C ARG A 281 20.09 -9.29 -22.18
N SER A 282 20.37 -8.73 -20.99
CA SER A 282 21.74 -8.62 -20.48
C SER A 282 22.41 -9.96 -20.29
N GLU A 283 21.71 -10.99 -19.79
CA GLU A 283 22.23 -12.36 -19.67
C GLU A 283 22.52 -12.97 -21.06
N GLY A 284 21.67 -12.72 -22.06
CA GLY A 284 21.83 -13.18 -23.44
C GLY A 284 23.05 -12.57 -24.14
N ILE A 285 23.36 -11.30 -23.85
CA ILE A 285 24.48 -10.58 -24.46
C ILE A 285 25.83 -10.97 -23.83
N SER A 286 25.86 -11.24 -22.54
CA SER A 286 27.11 -11.44 -21.79
C SER A 286 27.21 -12.79 -21.02
N PRO A 287 26.66 -13.93 -21.53
CA PRO A 287 26.57 -15.15 -20.73
C PRO A 287 27.93 -15.76 -20.35
N ASN A 288 29.00 -15.43 -21.09
CA ASN A 288 30.35 -16.00 -20.90
C ASN A 288 31.48 -14.98 -21.13
N SER A 289 31.19 -13.67 -21.15
CA SER A 289 32.25 -12.72 -21.38
C SER A 289 33.10 -12.56 -20.11
N GLU A 290 34.40 -12.83 -20.24
CA GLU A 290 35.40 -12.37 -19.26
C GLU A 290 35.52 -10.83 -19.28
N SER A 291 34.75 -10.13 -20.14
CA SER A 291 34.74 -8.68 -20.24
C SER A 291 34.01 -8.07 -19.04
N ASP A 292 34.66 -7.15 -18.38
CA ASP A 292 34.28 -6.50 -17.13
C ASP A 292 33.00 -5.62 -17.21
N ARG A 293 32.15 -5.77 -18.24
CA ARG A 293 31.02 -4.89 -18.51
C ARG A 293 29.75 -5.63 -18.87
N ALA A 294 29.06 -6.20 -17.89
CA ALA A 294 27.65 -6.46 -18.06
C ALA A 294 26.89 -5.13 -18.17
N PRO A 295 26.01 -4.92 -19.17
CA PRO A 295 25.40 -3.63 -19.46
C PRO A 295 24.60 -2.98 -18.31
N LEU A 296 24.15 -3.75 -17.34
CA LEU A 296 23.39 -3.26 -16.18
C LEU A 296 24.24 -3.02 -14.92
N LEU A 297 25.56 -3.16 -14.98
CA LEU A 297 26.42 -2.95 -13.82
C LEU A 297 26.51 -1.48 -13.45
N GLY A 298 26.16 -1.16 -12.21
CA GLY A 298 26.21 0.20 -11.68
C GLY A 298 24.86 0.85 -11.42
N TRP A 299 23.77 0.10 -11.53
CA TRP A 299 22.45 0.58 -11.09
C TRP A 299 22.37 0.78 -9.57
N GLY A 300 23.11 -0.01 -8.79
CA GLY A 300 23.19 0.19 -7.34
C GLY A 300 24.25 1.23 -6.97
N ARG A 301 24.00 1.95 -5.87
CA ARG A 301 24.93 2.93 -5.24
C ARG A 301 26.04 2.23 -4.43
N VAL A 302 26.75 1.29 -5.06
CA VAL A 302 27.84 0.54 -4.42
C VAL A 302 29.09 0.58 -5.30
N PRO A 303 30.30 0.44 -4.70
CA PRO A 303 31.53 0.41 -5.47
C PRO A 303 31.58 -0.72 -6.50
N MET A 304 32.12 -0.43 -7.68
CA MET A 304 32.36 -1.37 -8.77
C MET A 304 33.75 -2.00 -8.65
N SER A 305 33.98 -2.85 -7.63
CA SER A 305 35.25 -3.60 -7.50
C SER A 305 35.22 -4.88 -8.34
N GLU A 306 36.38 -5.36 -8.79
CA GLU A 306 36.49 -6.62 -9.51
C GLU A 306 35.80 -7.80 -8.80
N SER A 307 35.90 -7.86 -7.47
CA SER A 307 35.24 -8.92 -6.70
C SER A 307 33.71 -8.79 -6.68
N GLU A 308 33.19 -7.59 -6.71
CA GLU A 308 31.73 -7.33 -6.78
C GLU A 308 31.22 -7.56 -8.20
N ILE A 309 31.99 -7.20 -9.24
CA ILE A 309 31.67 -7.48 -10.65
C ILE A 309 31.64 -8.98 -10.90
N LYS A 310 32.68 -9.72 -10.48
CA LYS A 310 32.73 -11.20 -10.62
C LYS A 310 31.60 -11.93 -9.88
N LYS A 311 31.02 -11.33 -8.85
CA LYS A 311 29.88 -11.87 -8.09
C LYS A 311 28.56 -11.21 -8.46
N GLY A 312 28.56 -10.21 -9.33
CA GLY A 312 27.48 -9.29 -9.58
C GLY A 312 26.18 -10.00 -9.92
N TRP A 313 26.18 -10.92 -10.87
CA TRP A 313 25.03 -11.71 -11.29
C TRP A 313 24.39 -12.60 -10.20
N ARG A 314 25.05 -12.80 -9.08
CA ARG A 314 24.59 -13.69 -7.99
C ARG A 314 24.18 -12.95 -6.73
N ARG A 315 24.39 -11.63 -6.66
CA ARG A 315 24.08 -10.83 -5.47
C ARG A 315 22.88 -9.95 -5.72
N PRO A 316 21.72 -10.27 -5.12
CA PRO A 316 20.49 -9.52 -5.36
C PRO A 316 20.66 -8.03 -5.12
N GLY A 317 20.43 -7.22 -6.16
CA GLY A 317 20.23 -5.80 -6.10
C GLY A 317 21.41 -4.93 -5.71
N ARG A 318 22.64 -5.44 -5.59
CA ARG A 318 23.78 -4.58 -5.22
C ARG A 318 24.31 -3.75 -6.37
N ILE A 319 24.64 -4.38 -7.47
CA ILE A 319 25.27 -3.72 -8.63
C ILE A 319 24.26 -3.53 -9.76
N PHE A 320 23.31 -4.39 -9.89
CA PHE A 320 22.21 -4.33 -10.88
C PHE A 320 20.87 -4.67 -10.23
N PRO A 321 19.74 -4.33 -10.85
CA PRO A 321 18.42 -4.69 -10.35
C PRO A 321 18.27 -6.20 -10.15
N SER A 322 17.60 -6.61 -9.09
CA SER A 322 17.32 -8.02 -8.82
C SER A 322 15.99 -8.18 -8.11
N ARG A 323 15.33 -9.31 -8.36
CA ARG A 323 14.04 -9.67 -7.76
C ARG A 323 14.10 -11.06 -7.14
N GLU A 324 13.85 -11.16 -5.84
CA GLU A 324 13.73 -12.44 -5.14
C GLU A 324 12.27 -12.93 -5.08
N GLN A 325 12.00 -14.14 -5.59
CA GLN A 325 10.76 -14.90 -5.35
C GLN A 325 9.46 -14.09 -5.55
N ASN A 326 9.30 -13.36 -6.66
CA ASN A 326 8.13 -12.54 -6.98
C ASN A 326 7.85 -11.38 -5.99
N ARG A 327 8.86 -10.92 -5.30
CA ARG A 327 8.81 -9.69 -4.48
C ARG A 327 9.15 -8.47 -5.33
N THR A 328 9.11 -7.31 -4.70
CA THR A 328 9.58 -6.05 -5.31
C THR A 328 11.05 -6.15 -5.71
N TRP A 329 11.44 -5.46 -6.77
CA TRP A 329 12.82 -5.33 -7.17
C TRP A 329 13.64 -4.63 -6.09
N THR A 330 14.92 -4.95 -6.02
CA THR A 330 15.89 -4.33 -5.12
C THR A 330 17.01 -3.73 -5.95
N ILE A 331 17.31 -2.47 -5.67
CA ILE A 331 18.45 -1.72 -6.22
C ILE A 331 19.12 -1.04 -5.03
N LYS A 332 20.32 -1.46 -4.66
CA LYS A 332 20.95 -0.94 -3.43
C LYS A 332 21.17 0.56 -3.48
N GLY A 333 20.71 1.24 -2.43
CA GLY A 333 20.78 2.68 -2.31
C GLY A 333 19.69 3.43 -3.08
N ARG A 334 18.81 2.76 -3.82
CA ARG A 334 17.71 3.35 -4.60
C ARG A 334 16.40 2.64 -4.31
N ILE A 335 15.30 3.29 -4.61
CA ILE A 335 13.96 2.80 -4.36
C ILE A 335 13.25 2.56 -5.70
N PRO A 336 13.03 1.32 -6.13
CA PRO A 336 12.13 1.03 -7.24
C PRO A 336 10.68 1.30 -6.80
N LEU A 337 9.97 2.16 -7.54
CA LEU A 337 8.61 2.58 -7.24
C LEU A 337 7.77 2.59 -8.51
N ASP A 338 7.25 1.45 -8.91
CA ASP A 338 6.46 1.30 -10.14
C ASP A 338 5.14 2.08 -10.07
N ALA A 339 4.94 3.02 -11.00
CA ALA A 339 3.76 3.87 -11.09
C ALA A 339 2.47 3.07 -11.34
N TRP A 340 2.54 1.92 -12.03
CA TRP A 340 1.41 1.02 -12.22
C TRP A 340 0.82 0.52 -10.88
N TRP A 341 1.69 0.13 -9.92
CA TRP A 341 1.24 -0.27 -8.59
C TRP A 341 0.62 0.88 -7.82
N GLN A 342 1.17 2.10 -7.92
CA GLN A 342 0.64 3.27 -7.24
C GLN A 342 -0.75 3.64 -7.79
N ALA A 343 -0.91 3.68 -9.11
CA ALA A 343 -2.19 3.91 -9.77
C ALA A 343 -3.22 2.82 -9.41
N ARG A 344 -2.82 1.56 -9.47
CA ARG A 344 -3.68 0.42 -9.15
C ARG A 344 -4.22 0.46 -7.72
N GLN A 345 -3.36 0.77 -6.75
CA GLN A 345 -3.74 0.80 -5.33
C GLN A 345 -4.64 2.00 -5.01
N THR A 346 -4.34 3.16 -5.59
CA THR A 346 -5.00 4.42 -5.27
C THR A 346 -6.29 4.59 -6.07
N LEU A 347 -6.24 4.43 -7.39
CA LEU A 347 -7.36 4.70 -8.30
C LEU A 347 -8.29 3.49 -8.46
N ARG A 348 -7.75 2.28 -8.34
CA ARG A 348 -8.47 1.02 -8.61
C ARG A 348 -9.18 1.04 -9.97
N PRO A 349 -8.50 1.40 -11.06
CA PRO A 349 -9.11 1.63 -12.36
C PRO A 349 -9.74 0.35 -12.91
N GLN A 350 -10.72 0.46 -13.80
CA GLN A 350 -11.32 -0.71 -14.46
C GLN A 350 -10.32 -1.43 -15.36
N ARG A 351 -9.51 -0.67 -16.10
CA ARG A 351 -8.39 -1.16 -16.91
C ARG A 351 -7.10 -0.57 -16.36
N GLU A 352 -6.02 -1.31 -16.49
CA GLU A 352 -4.73 -0.98 -15.87
C GLU A 352 -3.65 -0.57 -16.89
N SER A 353 -4.01 -0.37 -18.18
CA SER A 353 -3.07 0.14 -19.19
C SER A 353 -2.75 1.61 -18.94
N LEU A 354 -1.54 2.04 -19.31
CA LEU A 354 -1.11 3.43 -19.20
C LEU A 354 -2.07 4.37 -19.92
N LYS A 355 -2.47 4.02 -21.14
CA LYS A 355 -3.47 4.76 -21.94
C LYS A 355 -4.81 4.96 -21.22
N TYR A 356 -5.29 3.95 -20.50
CA TYR A 356 -6.55 4.06 -19.75
C TYR A 356 -6.39 4.93 -18.51
N VAL A 357 -5.30 4.76 -17.77
CA VAL A 357 -5.06 5.51 -16.54
C VAL A 357 -4.80 6.98 -16.82
N SER A 358 -4.05 7.32 -17.89
CA SER A 358 -3.85 8.72 -18.30
C SER A 358 -5.17 9.39 -18.69
N LYS A 359 -6.02 8.73 -19.47
CA LYS A 359 -7.37 9.23 -19.79
C LYS A 359 -8.28 9.39 -18.56
N LEU A 360 -8.12 8.53 -17.56
CA LEU A 360 -8.89 8.64 -16.32
C LEU A 360 -8.47 9.85 -15.48
N LEU A 361 -7.18 10.16 -15.45
CA LEU A 361 -6.64 11.28 -14.68
C LEU A 361 -6.79 12.63 -15.39
N TRP A 362 -6.65 12.64 -16.71
CA TRP A 362 -6.69 13.83 -17.56
C TRP A 362 -7.63 13.64 -18.75
N PRO A 363 -8.98 13.55 -18.51
CA PRO A 363 -9.94 13.22 -19.57
C PRO A 363 -10.00 14.25 -20.69
N ASP A 364 -9.78 15.53 -20.37
CA ASP A 364 -9.91 16.67 -21.29
C ASP A 364 -8.57 17.15 -21.86
N ASP A 365 -7.46 16.51 -21.49
CA ASP A 365 -6.11 16.90 -21.90
C ASP A 365 -5.50 15.84 -22.84
N GLU A 366 -5.59 16.11 -24.14
CA GLU A 366 -5.09 15.19 -25.17
C GLU A 366 -3.56 15.02 -25.14
N GLU A 367 -2.82 16.03 -24.67
CA GLU A 367 -1.36 15.97 -24.55
C GLU A 367 -0.93 14.96 -23.47
N MET A 368 -1.77 14.75 -22.47
CA MET A 368 -1.56 13.74 -21.41
C MET A 368 -1.99 12.33 -21.82
N HIS A 369 -2.54 12.16 -23.01
CA HIS A 369 -2.92 10.84 -23.50
C HIS A 369 -1.73 10.17 -24.21
N LYS A 370 -1.64 8.84 -24.06
CA LYS A 370 -0.67 8.03 -24.77
C LYS A 370 -0.84 8.17 -26.29
N MET A 371 0.27 8.29 -27.03
CA MET A 371 0.30 8.36 -28.49
C MET A 371 -0.22 7.06 -29.15
N ASN A 372 -0.62 7.13 -30.40
CA ASN A 372 -1.14 6.00 -31.18
C ASN A 372 -0.04 5.32 -32.00
N ILE A 373 0.76 4.47 -31.34
CA ILE A 373 1.63 3.47 -31.98
C ILE A 373 0.99 2.11 -31.78
N ASP A 374 1.02 1.28 -32.84
CA ASP A 374 0.51 -0.09 -32.74
C ASP A 374 1.59 -1.01 -32.17
N ALA A 375 1.58 -1.19 -30.85
CA ALA A 375 2.54 -2.03 -30.14
C ALA A 375 2.55 -3.49 -30.65
N SER A 376 1.49 -3.97 -31.30
CA SER A 376 1.45 -5.33 -31.88
C SER A 376 2.21 -5.45 -33.20
N LYS A 377 2.61 -4.32 -33.79
CA LYS A 377 3.40 -4.21 -35.01
C LYS A 377 4.70 -3.45 -34.81
N MET A 378 5.23 -3.53 -33.59
CA MET A 378 6.39 -2.73 -33.19
C MET A 378 7.57 -2.87 -34.14
N ASP A 379 7.83 -4.05 -34.68
CA ASP A 379 8.90 -4.27 -35.67
C ASP A 379 8.63 -3.52 -36.96
N GLU A 380 7.37 -3.47 -37.44
CA GLU A 380 6.96 -2.73 -38.64
C GLU A 380 7.00 -1.23 -38.39
N GLU A 381 6.51 -0.79 -37.23
CA GLU A 381 6.53 0.60 -36.79
C GLU A 381 7.96 1.13 -36.65
N TRP A 382 8.84 0.35 -36.03
CA TRP A 382 10.25 0.70 -35.91
C TRP A 382 10.97 0.79 -37.27
N ALA A 383 10.69 -0.13 -38.16
CA ALA A 383 11.28 -0.13 -39.51
C ALA A 383 10.78 1.05 -40.37
N ALA A 384 9.52 1.46 -40.21
CA ALA A 384 8.90 2.52 -41.03
C ALA A 384 9.15 3.94 -40.47
N ARG A 385 9.10 4.12 -39.13
CA ARG A 385 9.15 5.42 -38.45
C ARG A 385 9.83 5.37 -37.07
N PRO A 386 11.13 5.05 -37.04
CA PRO A 386 11.83 4.84 -35.74
C PRO A 386 11.86 6.08 -34.85
N ASP A 387 11.83 7.28 -35.39
CA ASP A 387 11.83 8.50 -34.58
C ASP A 387 10.48 8.74 -33.90
N GLU A 388 9.35 8.40 -34.52
CA GLU A 388 8.04 8.46 -33.91
C GLU A 388 7.89 7.39 -32.79
N VAL A 389 8.46 6.20 -32.99
CA VAL A 389 8.49 5.16 -31.94
C VAL A 389 9.35 5.61 -30.76
N LEU A 390 10.46 6.29 -31.00
CA LEU A 390 11.29 6.84 -29.95
C LEU A 390 10.56 7.95 -29.17
N GLU A 391 9.83 8.84 -29.87
CA GLU A 391 9.00 9.86 -29.23
C GLU A 391 7.89 9.23 -28.39
N TYR A 392 7.28 8.15 -28.88
CA TYR A 392 6.30 7.36 -28.14
C TYR A 392 6.91 6.76 -26.86
N CYS A 393 8.10 6.17 -26.91
CA CYS A 393 8.84 5.66 -25.74
C CYS A 393 9.15 6.79 -24.73
N VAL A 394 9.57 7.98 -25.20
CA VAL A 394 9.75 9.16 -24.34
C VAL A 394 8.46 9.52 -23.63
N ARG A 395 7.33 9.51 -24.33
CA ARG A 395 6.01 9.81 -23.75
C ARG A 395 5.61 8.79 -22.69
N ASP A 396 5.83 7.51 -22.95
CA ASP A 396 5.55 6.43 -22.03
C ASP A 396 6.47 6.48 -20.79
N ALA A 397 7.65 7.09 -20.88
CA ALA A 397 8.53 7.38 -19.75
C ALA A 397 8.15 8.66 -18.99
N VAL A 398 7.52 9.67 -19.61
CA VAL A 398 7.04 10.90 -18.95
C VAL A 398 5.80 10.63 -18.09
N LEU A 399 4.79 9.96 -18.64
CA LEU A 399 3.48 9.75 -18.00
C LEU A 399 3.56 9.11 -16.59
N PRO A 400 4.45 8.17 -16.28
CA PRO A 400 4.60 7.64 -14.93
C PRO A 400 4.97 8.69 -13.88
N LEU A 401 5.81 9.68 -14.23
CA LEU A 401 6.13 10.80 -13.34
C LEU A 401 4.89 11.64 -13.06
N ASP A 402 4.13 11.99 -14.11
CA ASP A 402 2.88 12.76 -13.96
C ASP A 402 1.86 12.01 -13.09
N ILE A 403 1.77 10.69 -13.23
CA ILE A 403 0.91 9.84 -12.38
C ILE A 403 1.37 9.89 -10.92
N LEU A 404 2.67 9.73 -10.66
CA LEU A 404 3.22 9.78 -9.29
C LEU A 404 3.00 11.14 -8.65
N ASP A 405 3.16 12.22 -9.40
CA ASP A 405 2.94 13.60 -8.95
C ASP A 405 1.46 13.85 -8.64
N ASN A 406 0.55 13.48 -9.56
CA ASN A 406 -0.89 13.58 -9.35
C ASN A 406 -1.34 12.83 -8.09
N LEU A 407 -0.81 11.62 -7.87
CA LEU A 407 -1.10 10.79 -6.71
C LEU A 407 -0.31 11.20 -5.45
N LYS A 408 0.59 12.17 -5.55
CA LYS A 408 1.52 12.59 -4.47
C LYS A 408 2.30 11.40 -3.87
N SER A 409 2.66 10.43 -4.71
CA SER A 409 3.11 9.10 -4.25
C SER A 409 4.40 9.18 -3.45
N ILE A 410 5.42 9.91 -3.92
CA ILE A 410 6.73 10.03 -3.26
C ILE A 410 6.59 10.77 -1.93
N ALA A 411 5.92 11.94 -1.92
CA ALA A 411 5.71 12.73 -0.70
C ALA A 411 4.95 11.95 0.39
N ARG A 412 3.95 11.12 -0.01
CA ARG A 412 3.24 10.23 0.91
C ARG A 412 4.13 9.14 1.51
N LYS A 413 5.10 8.63 0.74
CA LYS A 413 6.07 7.63 1.26
C LYS A 413 7.05 8.27 2.23
N GLU A 414 7.53 9.47 1.94
CA GLU A 414 8.38 10.23 2.83
C GLU A 414 7.66 10.58 4.15
N ALA A 415 6.44 11.13 4.07
CA ALA A 415 5.63 11.40 5.25
C ALA A 415 5.34 10.14 6.08
N LEU A 416 5.08 9.01 5.41
CA LEU A 416 4.89 7.73 6.09
C LEU A 416 6.18 7.26 6.78
N ALA A 417 7.34 7.42 6.15
CA ALA A 417 8.63 7.15 6.78
C ALA A 417 8.85 7.99 8.03
N SER A 418 8.53 9.29 7.95
CA SER A 418 8.66 10.24 9.07
C SER A 418 7.77 9.87 10.26
N VAL A 419 6.51 9.53 10.01
CA VAL A 419 5.56 9.17 11.08
C VAL A 419 5.83 7.78 11.64
N SER A 420 6.23 6.81 10.81
CA SER A 420 6.56 5.45 11.25
C SER A 420 7.99 5.31 11.77
N LEU A 421 8.79 6.34 11.68
CA LEU A 421 10.20 6.37 12.09
C LEU A 421 11.03 5.25 11.44
N THR A 422 10.87 5.11 10.12
CA THR A 422 11.58 4.14 9.27
C THR A 422 12.35 4.86 8.17
N THR A 423 13.18 4.14 7.43
CA THR A 423 13.79 4.67 6.20
C THR A 423 12.74 4.76 5.07
N VAL A 424 12.98 5.61 4.07
CA VAL A 424 12.02 5.86 2.98
C VAL A 424 11.76 4.60 2.16
N ASP A 425 12.77 3.77 1.92
CA ASP A 425 12.61 2.47 1.22
C ASP A 425 11.69 1.51 1.97
N ILE A 426 11.77 1.45 3.30
CA ILE A 426 10.86 0.63 4.12
C ILE A 426 9.43 1.16 4.01
N ALA A 427 9.22 2.48 4.05
CA ALA A 427 7.90 3.07 3.86
C ALA A 427 7.34 2.84 2.43
N ALA A 428 8.21 2.82 1.42
CA ALA A 428 7.82 2.64 0.02
C ALA A 428 7.53 1.19 -0.36
N THR A 429 8.36 0.24 0.10
CA THR A 429 8.38 -1.13 -0.42
C THR A 429 7.92 -2.21 0.57
N SER A 430 7.79 -1.88 1.86
CA SER A 430 7.43 -2.85 2.89
C SER A 430 5.94 -2.90 3.18
N THR A 431 5.53 -3.93 3.93
CA THR A 431 4.14 -4.09 4.38
C THR A 431 3.85 -3.23 5.60
N THR A 432 2.57 -2.90 5.81
CA THR A 432 2.07 -2.11 6.95
C THR A 432 2.55 -2.60 8.32
N SER A 433 2.72 -3.92 8.48
CA SER A 433 3.21 -4.51 9.74
C SER A 433 4.63 -4.05 10.09
N ARG A 434 5.48 -3.72 9.12
CA ARG A 434 6.82 -3.18 9.38
C ARG A 434 6.81 -1.74 9.85
N TRP A 435 5.90 -0.92 9.35
CA TRP A 435 5.73 0.46 9.81
C TRP A 435 5.28 0.50 11.27
N ILE A 436 4.27 -0.33 11.61
CA ILE A 436 3.77 -0.46 12.97
C ILE A 436 4.82 -1.08 13.90
N ASP A 437 5.59 -2.08 13.42
CA ASP A 437 6.68 -2.70 14.18
C ASP A 437 7.70 -1.67 14.70
N SER A 438 8.07 -0.69 13.87
CA SER A 438 9.00 0.35 14.26
C SER A 438 8.53 1.11 15.50
N LEU A 439 7.27 1.48 15.54
CA LEU A 439 6.66 2.23 16.66
C LEU A 439 6.48 1.36 17.90
N VAL A 440 5.92 0.15 17.72
CA VAL A 440 5.63 -0.76 18.84
C VAL A 440 6.90 -1.28 19.51
N ILE A 441 7.96 -1.58 18.75
CA ILE A 441 9.23 -2.05 19.30
C ILE A 441 9.90 -0.93 20.13
N ARG A 442 9.90 0.32 19.65
CA ARG A 442 10.43 1.47 20.39
C ARG A 442 9.77 1.60 21.76
N LEU A 443 8.46 1.56 21.76
CA LEU A 443 7.71 1.66 23.02
C LEU A 443 7.92 0.43 23.90
N ALA A 444 7.95 -0.78 23.34
CA ALA A 444 8.23 -2.01 24.07
C ALA A 444 9.61 -1.98 24.77
N ASP A 445 10.63 -1.48 24.07
CA ASP A 445 11.98 -1.34 24.65
C ASP A 445 12.00 -0.33 25.83
N ARG A 446 11.20 0.75 25.75
CA ARG A 446 11.07 1.75 26.84
C ARG A 446 10.25 1.25 28.02
N GLU A 447 9.18 0.53 27.75
CA GLU A 447 8.22 0.07 28.77
C GLU A 447 8.61 -1.31 29.38
N GLY A 448 9.80 -1.81 29.11
CA GLY A 448 10.25 -3.08 29.66
C GLY A 448 9.42 -4.27 29.15
N VAL A 449 9.04 -4.28 27.90
CA VAL A 449 8.33 -5.38 27.25
C VAL A 449 9.26 -6.13 26.31
N ALA A 450 9.31 -7.43 26.42
CA ALA A 450 10.12 -8.27 25.55
C ALA A 450 9.55 -8.29 24.14
N VAL A 451 10.43 -8.10 23.12
CA VAL A 451 10.04 -8.07 21.70
C VAL A 451 10.06 -9.49 21.11
N PRO A 452 8.91 -10.14 20.91
CA PRO A 452 8.87 -11.50 20.36
C PRO A 452 9.39 -11.51 18.92
N ASN A 453 10.03 -12.62 18.51
CA ASN A 453 10.30 -12.81 17.09
C ASN A 453 9.02 -13.08 16.32
N THR A 454 8.98 -12.71 15.03
CA THR A 454 7.86 -13.00 14.13
C THR A 454 7.60 -14.50 14.04
N ASN A 455 6.33 -14.90 13.98
CA ASN A 455 5.97 -16.29 13.89
C ASN A 455 6.22 -16.83 12.47
N GLN A 456 6.87 -17.98 12.39
CA GLN A 456 7.22 -18.64 11.13
C GLN A 456 6.26 -19.80 10.77
N GLY A 457 5.04 -19.78 11.24
CA GLY A 457 4.07 -20.84 10.94
C GLY A 457 2.63 -20.35 10.99
N PRO A 458 1.73 -20.99 10.22
CA PRO A 458 0.33 -20.65 10.26
C PRO A 458 -0.23 -20.97 11.66
N ARG A 459 -0.62 -19.97 12.42
CA ARG A 459 -1.48 -20.19 13.58
C ARG A 459 -2.87 -20.54 13.07
N LYS A 460 -3.47 -21.61 13.57
CA LYS A 460 -4.88 -21.89 13.37
C LYS A 460 -5.68 -20.85 14.17
N GLN A 461 -6.09 -19.79 13.53
CA GLN A 461 -7.03 -18.84 14.11
C GLN A 461 -8.40 -19.13 13.55
N GLY A 462 -9.40 -19.15 14.45
CA GLY A 462 -10.80 -19.17 14.05
C GLY A 462 -11.15 -17.93 13.24
N LYS A 463 -12.18 -17.99 12.41
CA LYS A 463 -12.66 -16.86 11.63
C LYS A 463 -13.20 -15.80 12.60
N ILE A 464 -12.57 -14.62 12.65
CA ILE A 464 -13.06 -13.49 13.45
C ILE A 464 -14.37 -12.99 12.82
N ALA A 465 -15.40 -12.83 13.62
CA ALA A 465 -16.66 -12.22 13.20
C ALA A 465 -16.42 -10.73 12.90
N GLY A 466 -16.90 -10.25 11.77
CA GLY A 466 -16.75 -8.84 11.36
C GLY A 466 -17.63 -7.86 12.17
N GLY A 467 -17.66 -6.60 11.73
CA GLY A 467 -18.52 -5.55 12.29
C GLY A 467 -20.02 -5.85 12.13
N TYR A 468 -20.85 -5.14 12.88
CA TYR A 468 -22.31 -5.23 12.77
C TYR A 468 -22.80 -4.54 11.51
N VAL A 469 -23.79 -5.12 10.86
CA VAL A 469 -24.52 -4.51 9.75
C VAL A 469 -26.00 -4.65 10.04
N HIS A 470 -26.68 -3.53 10.20
CA HIS A 470 -28.12 -3.48 10.43
C HIS A 470 -28.89 -3.99 9.22
N GLU A 471 -30.07 -4.55 9.44
CA GLU A 471 -30.97 -4.87 8.33
C GLU A 471 -31.56 -3.59 7.75
N VAL A 472 -31.79 -3.59 6.45
CA VAL A 472 -32.29 -2.44 5.74
C VAL A 472 -33.54 -2.84 4.96
N ASP A 473 -34.59 -2.03 5.09
CA ASP A 473 -35.81 -2.22 4.33
C ASP A 473 -35.60 -1.80 2.85
N PRO A 474 -36.15 -2.57 1.87
CA PRO A 474 -36.12 -2.13 0.49
C PRO A 474 -36.94 -0.85 0.31
N GLY A 475 -36.42 0.12 -0.45
CA GLY A 475 -37.13 1.33 -0.78
C GLY A 475 -36.31 2.61 -0.66
N VAL A 476 -37.02 3.74 -0.78
CA VAL A 476 -36.41 5.10 -0.72
C VAL A 476 -36.83 5.78 0.58
N GLU A 477 -35.84 6.13 1.41
CA GLU A 477 -36.01 6.93 2.62
C GLU A 477 -35.59 8.39 2.36
N PRO A 478 -36.41 9.37 2.76
CA PRO A 478 -36.09 10.78 2.63
C PRO A 478 -35.29 11.27 3.82
N TRP A 479 -34.42 12.22 3.59
CA TRP A 479 -33.69 13.00 4.59
C TRP A 479 -33.04 12.17 5.68
N VAL A 480 -31.91 11.58 5.33
CA VAL A 480 -31.14 10.71 6.22
C VAL A 480 -29.81 11.38 6.58
N VAL A 481 -29.49 11.40 7.87
CA VAL A 481 -28.19 11.82 8.35
C VAL A 481 -27.30 10.61 8.64
N VAL A 482 -26.02 10.75 8.33
CA VAL A 482 -25.02 9.71 8.56
C VAL A 482 -24.11 10.18 9.68
N LEU A 483 -24.05 9.39 10.72
CA LEU A 483 -23.11 9.55 11.84
C LEU A 483 -22.05 8.49 11.71
N ASP A 484 -20.78 8.85 11.83
CA ASP A 484 -19.64 7.92 11.77
C ASP A 484 -18.81 7.97 13.05
N PHE A 485 -18.29 6.82 13.47
CA PHE A 485 -17.39 6.77 14.61
C PHE A 485 -16.01 7.33 14.24
N LYS A 486 -15.55 8.31 14.99
CA LYS A 486 -14.19 8.83 14.85
C LYS A 486 -13.18 7.72 15.17
N SER A 487 -12.55 7.15 14.13
CA SER A 487 -11.54 6.12 14.30
C SER A 487 -11.99 4.96 15.21
N MET A 488 -13.17 4.36 14.98
CA MET A 488 -13.86 3.42 15.89
C MET A 488 -12.94 2.33 16.49
N TYR A 489 -12.16 1.62 15.68
CA TYR A 489 -11.28 0.56 16.19
C TYR A 489 -10.14 1.10 17.07
N PRO A 490 -9.42 2.15 16.69
CA PRO A 490 -8.48 2.83 17.59
C PRO A 490 -9.12 3.27 18.91
N SER A 491 -10.25 3.96 18.86
CA SER A 491 -10.94 4.41 20.07
C SER A 491 -11.36 3.26 20.99
N ILE A 492 -11.85 2.15 20.44
CA ILE A 492 -12.16 0.92 21.20
C ILE A 492 -10.90 0.33 21.85
N MET A 493 -9.79 0.25 21.12
CA MET A 493 -8.53 -0.27 21.67
C MET A 493 -8.02 0.60 22.81
N ILE A 494 -8.13 1.92 22.66
CA ILE A 494 -7.78 2.89 23.69
C ILE A 494 -8.71 2.76 24.90
N SER A 495 -10.02 2.89 24.73
CA SER A 495 -11.00 2.96 25.82
C SER A 495 -11.02 1.69 26.67
N ASN A 496 -10.83 0.52 26.04
CA ASN A 496 -10.85 -0.79 26.71
C ASN A 496 -9.47 -1.36 26.98
N ASN A 497 -8.43 -0.57 26.77
CA ASN A 497 -7.02 -0.95 27.01
C ASN A 497 -6.62 -2.27 26.34
N ILE A 498 -7.06 -2.49 25.08
CA ILE A 498 -6.87 -3.76 24.36
C ILE A 498 -5.45 -3.88 23.83
N CYS A 499 -4.65 -4.72 24.48
CA CYS A 499 -3.28 -5.00 24.08
C CYS A 499 -2.84 -6.41 24.54
N SER A 500 -1.82 -6.95 23.92
CA SER A 500 -1.20 -8.20 24.36
C SER A 500 -0.49 -8.07 25.71
N THR A 501 -0.12 -6.85 26.11
CA THR A 501 0.51 -6.54 27.40
C THR A 501 -0.49 -6.41 28.54
N THR A 502 -1.76 -6.18 28.22
CA THR A 502 -2.84 -5.99 29.22
C THR A 502 -3.81 -7.17 29.26
N LEU A 503 -3.62 -8.15 28.38
CA LEU A 503 -4.46 -9.34 28.33
C LEU A 503 -4.29 -10.18 29.59
N VAL A 504 -5.37 -10.35 30.38
CA VAL A 504 -5.45 -11.19 31.59
C VAL A 504 -5.49 -12.66 31.17
N ARG A 505 -4.62 -13.48 31.76
CA ARG A 505 -4.46 -14.89 31.43
C ARG A 505 -4.73 -15.83 32.59
N ASP A 506 -4.96 -15.27 33.74
CA ASP A 506 -5.36 -16.00 34.96
C ASP A 506 -6.88 -15.93 35.21
N ASP A 507 -7.38 -16.65 36.20
CA ASP A 507 -8.78 -16.66 36.58
C ASP A 507 -9.13 -15.59 37.68
N SER A 508 -8.25 -14.60 37.88
CA SER A 508 -8.52 -13.52 38.84
C SER A 508 -9.80 -12.76 38.49
N GLU A 509 -10.70 -12.58 39.43
CA GLU A 509 -11.95 -11.83 39.26
C GLU A 509 -11.79 -10.37 39.71
N ASP A 510 -10.78 -9.68 39.20
CA ASP A 510 -10.64 -8.25 39.48
C ASP A 510 -11.71 -7.45 38.73
N LYS A 511 -12.52 -6.70 39.48
CA LYS A 511 -13.63 -5.88 38.94
C LYS A 511 -13.14 -4.65 38.18
N SER A 512 -11.86 -4.27 38.31
CA SER A 512 -11.27 -3.17 37.58
C SER A 512 -10.99 -3.50 36.11
N HIS A 513 -11.02 -4.79 35.73
CA HIS A 513 -10.76 -5.26 34.40
C HIS A 513 -11.84 -4.85 33.39
N SER A 514 -11.41 -4.43 32.19
CA SER A 514 -12.28 -4.28 31.02
C SER A 514 -12.63 -5.65 30.46
N VAL A 515 -13.93 -5.97 30.36
CA VAL A 515 -14.42 -7.30 29.98
C VAL A 515 -15.11 -7.26 28.63
N SER A 516 -14.63 -8.03 27.66
CA SER A 516 -15.24 -8.14 26.33
C SER A 516 -16.69 -8.66 26.42
N PRO A 517 -17.66 -8.06 25.72
CA PRO A 517 -19.08 -8.30 25.89
C PRO A 517 -19.55 -9.76 25.69
N THR A 518 -18.88 -10.50 24.79
CA THR A 518 -19.31 -11.85 24.38
C THR A 518 -18.34 -12.93 24.79
N THR A 519 -17.05 -12.74 24.58
CA THR A 519 -16.00 -13.74 24.86
C THR A 519 -15.51 -13.67 26.28
N SER A 520 -15.94 -12.67 27.07
CA SER A 520 -15.49 -12.45 28.44
C SER A 520 -13.96 -12.35 28.58
N THR A 521 -13.29 -12.00 27.49
CA THR A 521 -11.85 -11.73 27.48
C THR A 521 -11.59 -10.48 28.32
N ARG A 522 -10.63 -10.54 29.24
CA ARG A 522 -10.36 -9.48 30.19
C ARG A 522 -9.06 -8.76 29.87
N TYR A 523 -9.06 -7.46 30.13
CA TYR A 523 -7.90 -6.58 29.96
C TYR A 523 -7.71 -5.77 31.24
N ILE A 524 -6.48 -5.66 31.70
CA ILE A 524 -6.07 -4.85 32.84
C ILE A 524 -6.53 -3.40 32.63
N SER A 525 -7.01 -2.74 33.68
CA SER A 525 -7.44 -1.34 33.62
C SER A 525 -6.30 -0.41 33.28
N LYS A 526 -6.62 0.76 32.68
CA LYS A 526 -5.60 1.78 32.32
C LYS A 526 -4.87 2.32 33.55
N GLU A 527 -5.57 2.43 34.68
CA GLU A 527 -5.04 2.95 35.93
C GLU A 527 -3.96 2.03 36.51
N GLU A 528 -4.06 0.73 36.28
CA GLU A 528 -3.09 -0.24 36.72
C GLU A 528 -1.90 -0.32 35.74
N ARG A 529 -2.17 -0.45 34.45
CA ARG A 529 -1.16 -0.50 33.40
C ARG A 529 -1.73 -0.08 32.05
N LEU A 530 -1.21 0.97 31.46
CA LEU A 530 -1.54 1.35 30.08
C LEU A 530 -0.89 0.39 29.07
N GLY A 531 -1.67 -0.14 28.15
CA GLY A 531 -1.18 -1.04 27.10
C GLY A 531 -0.34 -0.32 26.04
N LEU A 532 0.67 -1.00 25.46
CA LEU A 532 1.53 -0.42 24.41
C LEU A 532 0.73 0.12 23.24
N VAL A 533 -0.30 -0.61 22.79
CA VAL A 533 -1.10 -0.20 21.62
C VAL A 533 -2.00 0.99 21.92
N PRO A 534 -2.79 0.99 23.03
CA PRO A 534 -3.50 2.17 23.47
C PRO A 534 -2.63 3.42 23.57
N GLN A 535 -1.47 3.32 24.23
CA GLN A 535 -0.53 4.44 24.37
C GLN A 535 -0.05 4.99 23.02
N LEU A 536 0.30 4.12 22.08
CA LEU A 536 0.70 4.54 20.73
C LEU A 536 -0.44 5.18 19.95
N LEU A 537 -1.65 4.63 20.06
CA LEU A 537 -2.80 5.17 19.35
C LEU A 537 -3.20 6.54 19.90
N GLU A 538 -3.16 6.74 21.23
CA GLU A 538 -3.37 8.06 21.86
C GLU A 538 -2.35 9.07 21.31
N GLY A 539 -1.05 8.73 21.31
CA GLY A 539 -0.02 9.61 20.76
C GLY A 539 -0.15 9.88 19.25
N LEU A 540 -0.63 8.93 18.47
CA LEU A 540 -0.91 9.12 17.05
C LEU A 540 -2.14 10.01 16.82
N MET A 541 -3.19 9.90 17.65
CA MET A 541 -4.35 10.80 17.59
C MET A 541 -3.94 12.24 17.87
N ASP A 542 -3.18 12.47 18.94
CA ASP A 542 -2.65 13.79 19.30
C ASP A 542 -1.76 14.36 18.19
N SER A 543 -0.86 13.53 17.65
CA SER A 543 0.01 13.92 16.52
C SER A 543 -0.81 14.34 15.29
N ARG A 544 -1.89 13.61 14.98
CA ARG A 544 -2.78 13.97 13.86
C ARG A 544 -3.47 15.31 14.07
N ASP A 545 -3.93 15.58 15.27
CA ASP A 545 -4.61 16.84 15.59
C ASP A 545 -3.62 18.03 15.54
N ILE A 546 -2.37 17.82 15.95
CA ILE A 546 -1.27 18.80 15.80
C ILE A 546 -1.06 19.10 14.30
N HIS A 547 -0.90 18.08 13.47
CA HIS A 547 -0.69 18.27 12.02
C HIS A 547 -1.89 18.93 11.33
N LYS A 548 -3.12 18.61 11.73
CA LYS A 548 -4.32 19.28 11.22
C LYS A 548 -4.36 20.75 11.59
N SER A 549 -3.99 21.09 12.83
CA SER A 549 -3.94 22.48 13.30
C SER A 549 -2.85 23.27 12.56
N ALA A 550 -1.68 22.66 12.37
CA ALA A 550 -0.60 23.26 11.60
C ALA A 550 -0.98 23.47 10.12
N LEU A 551 -1.70 22.50 9.51
CA LEU A 551 -2.24 22.62 8.16
C LEU A 551 -3.23 23.80 8.03
N ALA A 552 -4.14 23.92 8.99
CA ALA A 552 -5.12 25.03 8.99
C ALA A 552 -4.39 26.38 9.07
N LYS A 553 -3.41 26.50 9.98
CA LYS A 553 -2.59 27.70 10.13
C LYS A 553 -1.80 28.03 8.86
N ALA A 554 -1.12 27.05 8.28
CA ALA A 554 -0.35 27.25 7.05
C ALA A 554 -1.24 27.72 5.86
N ASN A 555 -2.48 27.19 5.77
CA ASN A 555 -3.46 27.65 4.78
C ASN A 555 -3.90 29.11 5.04
N GLU A 556 -4.09 29.51 6.29
CA GLU A 556 -4.42 30.91 6.67
C GLU A 556 -3.28 31.86 6.34
N GLU A 557 -2.04 31.45 6.57
CA GLU A 557 -0.83 32.22 6.29
C GLU A 557 -0.43 32.22 4.80
N GLY A 558 -1.04 31.34 4.00
CA GLY A 558 -0.76 31.18 2.56
C GLY A 558 0.56 30.44 2.27
N ASP A 559 1.11 29.76 3.24
CA ASP A 559 2.32 28.93 3.12
C ASP A 559 1.94 27.57 2.49
N LYS A 560 2.08 27.49 1.17
CA LYS A 560 1.71 26.28 0.41
C LYS A 560 2.60 25.09 0.66
N ASP A 561 3.87 25.32 0.94
CA ASP A 561 4.85 24.24 1.15
C ASP A 561 4.63 23.60 2.51
N GLU A 562 4.45 24.40 3.55
CA GLU A 562 4.10 23.91 4.88
C GLU A 562 2.72 23.26 4.89
N ALA A 563 1.70 23.85 4.25
CA ALA A 563 0.39 23.24 4.12
C ALA A 563 0.46 21.87 3.43
N PHE A 564 1.26 21.75 2.36
CA PHE A 564 1.46 20.48 1.68
C PHE A 564 2.12 19.45 2.59
N LEU A 565 3.19 19.79 3.29
CA LEU A 565 3.89 18.90 4.21
C LEU A 565 2.94 18.40 5.32
N GLN A 566 2.22 19.32 5.97
CA GLN A 566 1.31 18.99 7.06
C GLN A 566 0.12 18.12 6.61
N ASP A 567 -0.38 18.33 5.39
CA ASP A 567 -1.40 17.46 4.79
C ASP A 567 -0.90 16.03 4.58
N GLN A 568 0.35 15.86 4.10
CA GLN A 568 0.91 14.52 3.91
C GLN A 568 1.16 13.82 5.26
N LEU A 569 1.65 14.54 6.27
CA LEU A 569 1.90 14.00 7.60
C LEU A 569 0.60 13.55 8.29
N GLN A 570 -0.44 14.42 8.34
CA GLN A 570 -1.73 14.01 8.94
C GLN A 570 -2.36 12.82 8.22
N TYR A 571 -2.19 12.73 6.88
CA TYR A 571 -2.69 11.61 6.09
C TYR A 571 -1.92 10.32 6.39
N ALA A 572 -0.60 10.38 6.56
CA ALA A 572 0.24 9.25 6.95
C ALA A 572 -0.15 8.70 8.34
N VAL A 573 -0.37 9.59 9.31
CA VAL A 573 -0.88 9.21 10.65
C VAL A 573 -2.21 8.48 10.53
N LYS A 574 -3.16 9.00 9.73
CA LYS A 574 -4.46 8.35 9.48
C LYS A 574 -4.30 6.93 8.92
N ILE A 575 -3.39 6.74 7.97
CA ILE A 575 -3.12 5.41 7.39
C ILE A 575 -2.60 4.45 8.45
N LEU A 576 -1.64 4.89 9.27
CA LEU A 576 -1.07 4.07 10.35
C LEU A 576 -2.14 3.67 11.36
N MET A 577 -2.90 4.62 11.89
CA MET A 577 -3.96 4.37 12.88
C MET A 577 -4.97 3.33 12.39
N ASN A 578 -5.47 3.48 11.15
CA ASN A 578 -6.44 2.57 10.57
C ASN A 578 -5.86 1.17 10.30
N SER A 579 -4.55 1.04 10.26
CA SER A 579 -3.85 -0.21 9.97
C SER A 579 -3.62 -1.07 11.23
N PHE A 580 -3.69 -0.49 12.42
CA PHE A 580 -3.41 -1.20 13.68
C PHE A 580 -4.30 -2.44 13.86
N TYR A 581 -5.62 -2.30 13.71
CA TYR A 581 -6.53 -3.43 13.81
C TYR A 581 -6.13 -4.59 12.90
N GLY A 582 -5.88 -4.32 11.60
CA GLY A 582 -5.51 -5.34 10.62
C GLY A 582 -4.20 -6.06 10.96
N VAL A 583 -3.22 -5.35 11.50
CA VAL A 583 -1.93 -5.90 11.92
C VAL A 583 -2.07 -6.74 13.18
N PHE A 584 -2.75 -6.24 14.21
CA PHE A 584 -2.93 -6.96 15.49
C PHE A 584 -3.90 -8.12 15.40
N ALA A 585 -4.84 -8.12 14.46
CA ALA A 585 -5.67 -9.25 14.12
C ALA A 585 -4.95 -10.30 13.24
N SER A 586 -3.74 -10.00 12.73
CA SER A 586 -2.97 -10.91 11.89
C SER A 586 -2.22 -11.97 12.70
N ASN A 587 -2.30 -13.22 12.27
CA ASN A 587 -1.59 -14.34 12.90
C ASN A 587 -0.07 -14.27 12.81
N PHE A 588 0.45 -13.47 11.88
CA PHE A 588 1.89 -13.38 11.58
C PHE A 588 2.58 -12.27 12.38
N TYR A 589 1.82 -11.39 13.01
CA TYR A 589 2.38 -10.27 13.76
C TYR A 589 2.96 -10.71 15.10
N ARG A 590 4.07 -10.05 15.53
CA ARG A 590 4.82 -10.48 16.72
C ARG A 590 4.09 -10.25 18.04
N PHE A 591 3.33 -9.16 18.18
CA PHE A 591 2.59 -8.79 19.40
C PHE A 591 1.12 -9.23 19.37
N THR A 592 0.73 -10.13 18.49
CA THR A 592 -0.66 -10.57 18.34
C THR A 592 -1.06 -11.65 19.33
N HIS A 593 -2.36 -11.68 19.63
CA HIS A 593 -3.03 -12.80 20.32
C HIS A 593 -4.41 -13.00 19.66
N PRO A 594 -4.92 -14.25 19.55
CA PRO A 594 -6.21 -14.53 18.90
C PRO A 594 -7.40 -13.74 19.44
N SER A 595 -7.40 -13.48 20.75
CA SER A 595 -8.50 -12.74 21.43
C SER A 595 -8.54 -11.26 21.06
N LEU A 596 -7.40 -10.62 20.68
CA LEU A 596 -7.35 -9.16 20.46
C LEU A 596 -8.31 -8.73 19.34
N GLY A 597 -8.17 -9.33 18.16
CA GLY A 597 -9.01 -8.98 17.01
C GLY A 597 -10.50 -9.32 17.26
N ALA A 598 -10.80 -10.39 17.97
CA ALA A 598 -12.16 -10.77 18.32
C ALA A 598 -12.79 -9.74 19.27
N SER A 599 -12.08 -9.36 20.33
CA SER A 599 -12.55 -8.37 21.32
C SER A 599 -12.84 -7.00 20.67
N ILE A 600 -11.96 -6.51 19.81
CA ILE A 600 -12.16 -5.22 19.13
C ILE A 600 -13.48 -5.22 18.34
N THR A 601 -13.75 -6.26 17.55
CA THR A 601 -14.99 -6.34 16.77
C THR A 601 -16.22 -6.63 17.63
N GLU A 602 -16.06 -7.25 18.79
CA GLU A 602 -17.15 -7.45 19.76
C GLU A 602 -17.59 -6.12 20.38
N TRP A 603 -16.68 -5.32 20.89
CA TRP A 603 -16.99 -3.98 21.38
C TRP A 603 -17.57 -3.08 20.29
N ALA A 604 -17.03 -3.16 19.08
CA ALA A 604 -17.60 -2.42 17.96
C ALA A 604 -19.07 -2.77 17.72
N ARG A 605 -19.39 -4.07 17.72
CA ARG A 605 -20.79 -4.53 17.61
C ARG A 605 -21.67 -4.11 18.80
N TYR A 606 -21.11 -4.15 20.00
CA TYR A 606 -21.82 -3.75 21.21
C TYR A 606 -22.14 -2.25 21.19
N ASN A 607 -21.14 -1.42 20.93
CA ASN A 607 -21.28 0.03 20.91
C ASN A 607 -22.31 0.48 19.88
N ILE A 608 -22.20 -0.02 18.64
CA ILE A 608 -23.14 0.39 17.57
C ILE A 608 -24.57 -0.04 17.87
N LYS A 609 -24.78 -1.24 18.42
CA LYS A 609 -26.12 -1.72 18.82
C LYS A 609 -26.69 -0.90 19.98
N SER A 610 -25.86 -0.53 20.95
CA SER A 610 -26.28 0.32 22.07
C SER A 610 -26.75 1.69 21.59
N ILE A 611 -26.03 2.32 20.62
CA ILE A 611 -26.43 3.60 20.07
C ILE A 611 -27.73 3.47 19.24
N ILE A 612 -27.82 2.42 18.39
CA ILE A 612 -29.04 2.16 17.63
C ILE A 612 -30.25 2.07 18.57
N SER A 613 -30.17 1.26 19.67
CA SER A 613 -31.24 1.14 20.62
C SER A 613 -31.63 2.49 21.26
N LYS A 614 -30.66 3.29 21.69
CA LYS A 614 -30.90 4.62 22.25
C LYS A 614 -31.60 5.57 21.26
N VAL A 615 -31.16 5.58 19.99
CA VAL A 615 -31.78 6.40 18.95
C VAL A 615 -33.23 5.97 18.67
N GLU A 616 -33.51 4.67 18.68
CA GLU A 616 -34.86 4.12 18.46
C GLU A 616 -35.78 4.35 19.67
N ASP A 617 -35.26 4.21 20.89
CA ASP A 617 -35.99 4.49 22.15
C ASP A 617 -36.45 5.96 22.23
N GLU A 618 -35.74 6.87 21.58
CA GLU A 618 -36.11 8.29 21.45
C GLU A 618 -37.13 8.55 20.33
N GLY A 619 -37.56 7.53 19.63
CA GLY A 619 -38.53 7.60 18.56
C GLY A 619 -38.00 7.99 17.20
N HIS A 620 -36.67 7.98 17.00
CA HIS A 620 -36.04 8.20 15.70
C HIS A 620 -35.88 6.88 14.94
N LYS A 621 -36.07 6.89 13.62
CA LYS A 621 -35.90 5.70 12.78
C LYS A 621 -34.44 5.55 12.38
N VAL A 622 -33.80 4.45 12.80
CA VAL A 622 -32.54 4.01 12.21
C VAL A 622 -32.82 3.30 10.89
N VAL A 623 -32.34 3.84 9.79
CA VAL A 623 -32.58 3.35 8.43
C VAL A 623 -31.61 2.24 8.08
N TYR A 624 -30.35 2.40 8.50
CA TYR A 624 -29.26 1.47 8.19
C TYR A 624 -28.06 1.68 9.11
N SER A 625 -27.19 0.69 9.20
CA SER A 625 -25.89 0.81 9.87
C SER A 625 -24.88 -0.15 9.23
N ASP A 626 -23.66 0.30 9.04
CA ASP A 626 -22.57 -0.51 8.48
C ASP A 626 -21.26 -0.28 9.23
N THR A 627 -20.92 -1.22 10.07
CA THR A 627 -19.64 -1.33 10.80
C THR A 627 -19.39 -0.17 11.77
N ASP A 628 -19.21 1.04 11.31
CA ASP A 628 -18.84 2.26 12.04
C ASP A 628 -19.80 3.42 11.80
N SER A 629 -20.75 3.28 10.87
CA SER A 629 -21.69 4.33 10.52
C SER A 629 -23.14 3.97 10.85
N ILE A 630 -23.94 4.98 11.24
CA ILE A 630 -25.36 4.89 11.56
C ILE A 630 -26.11 5.89 10.71
N PHE A 631 -27.16 5.42 10.03
CA PHE A 631 -28.02 6.18 9.15
C PHE A 631 -29.35 6.44 9.86
N VAL A 632 -29.63 7.67 10.22
CA VAL A 632 -30.83 8.06 10.99
C VAL A 632 -31.70 8.97 10.14
N ARG A 633 -33.01 8.71 10.10
CA ARG A 633 -33.95 9.59 9.45
C ARG A 633 -34.10 10.89 10.21
N ALA A 634 -33.83 12.00 9.54
CA ALA A 634 -34.02 13.32 10.11
C ALA A 634 -35.50 13.68 10.28
N PRO A 635 -35.90 14.45 11.30
CA PRO A 635 -37.28 14.87 11.57
C PRO A 635 -37.72 16.00 10.66
N VAL A 636 -37.64 15.80 9.34
CA VAL A 636 -37.99 16.75 8.31
C VAL A 636 -39.44 16.52 7.86
N ASP A 637 -40.16 17.59 7.56
CA ASP A 637 -41.53 17.53 7.09
C ASP A 637 -41.71 16.62 5.87
N LYS A 638 -42.74 15.76 5.88
CA LYS A 638 -43.00 14.78 4.81
C LYS A 638 -43.20 15.40 3.41
N GLY A 639 -43.56 16.67 3.31
CA GLY A 639 -43.76 17.43 2.07
C GLY A 639 -42.51 18.13 1.53
N SER A 640 -41.37 18.02 2.20
CA SER A 640 -40.14 18.67 1.78
C SER A 640 -39.59 18.02 0.48
N PRO A 641 -39.18 18.82 -0.51
CA PRO A 641 -38.58 18.32 -1.74
C PRO A 641 -37.33 17.52 -1.45
N LYS A 642 -37.15 16.36 -2.12
CA LYS A 642 -35.93 15.54 -2.03
C LYS A 642 -34.85 15.99 -3.03
N ASN A 643 -35.29 16.56 -4.15
CA ASN A 643 -34.42 17.13 -5.17
C ASN A 643 -34.38 18.64 -5.02
N ARG A 644 -33.23 19.23 -5.34
CA ARG A 644 -33.09 20.66 -5.36
C ARG A 644 -34.00 21.27 -6.45
N PRO A 645 -35.05 21.99 -6.09
CA PRO A 645 -36.00 22.55 -7.07
C PRO A 645 -35.43 23.80 -7.73
N SER A 646 -35.96 24.11 -8.94
CA SER A 646 -35.62 25.34 -9.65
C SER A 646 -36.54 26.53 -9.27
N GLY A 647 -37.69 26.28 -8.63
CA GLY A 647 -38.64 27.30 -8.19
C GLY A 647 -38.31 27.86 -6.82
N ALA A 648 -38.37 29.19 -6.64
CA ALA A 648 -37.92 29.86 -5.42
C ALA A 648 -38.64 29.40 -4.13
N GLY A 649 -39.96 29.17 -4.15
CA GLY A 649 -40.70 28.75 -2.95
C GLY A 649 -40.43 27.31 -2.53
N ASP A 650 -40.15 26.41 -3.46
CA ASP A 650 -39.77 25.04 -3.14
C ASP A 650 -38.27 24.94 -2.80
N LEU A 651 -37.44 25.83 -3.31
CA LEU A 651 -36.02 25.94 -2.92
C LEU A 651 -35.90 26.35 -1.44
N GLU A 652 -36.71 27.28 -0.96
CA GLU A 652 -36.76 27.67 0.46
C GLU A 652 -37.11 26.48 1.37
N LYS A 653 -38.10 25.66 0.96
CA LYS A 653 -38.44 24.42 1.69
C LYS A 653 -37.34 23.39 1.67
N TRP A 654 -36.62 23.27 0.57
CA TRP A 654 -35.51 22.37 0.42
C TRP A 654 -34.33 22.81 1.28
N ASP A 655 -33.99 24.12 1.26
CA ASP A 655 -32.92 24.67 2.10
C ASP A 655 -33.25 24.53 3.59
N LYS A 656 -34.51 24.76 3.98
CA LYS A 656 -34.96 24.51 5.36
C LYS A 656 -34.78 23.05 5.76
N ALA A 657 -35.19 22.11 4.90
CA ALA A 657 -35.05 20.68 5.17
C ALA A 657 -33.58 20.25 5.30
N LYS A 658 -32.69 20.79 4.44
CA LYS A 658 -31.24 20.58 4.51
C LYS A 658 -30.69 21.08 5.84
N ASN A 659 -31.02 22.32 6.23
CA ASN A 659 -30.51 22.89 7.49
C ASN A 659 -31.01 22.10 8.70
N MET A 660 -32.32 21.77 8.75
CA MET A 660 -32.89 20.92 9.82
C MET A 660 -32.17 19.56 9.92
N SER A 661 -31.82 18.95 8.79
CA SER A 661 -31.08 17.68 8.78
C SER A 661 -29.67 17.84 9.30
N MET A 662 -28.97 18.91 8.94
CA MET A 662 -27.63 19.20 9.44
C MET A 662 -27.64 19.45 10.96
N GLU A 663 -28.51 20.35 11.45
CA GLU A 663 -28.67 20.63 12.87
C GLU A 663 -29.00 19.36 13.68
N PHE A 664 -29.85 18.50 13.15
CA PHE A 664 -30.20 17.23 13.78
C PHE A 664 -29.00 16.29 13.84
N GLY A 665 -28.25 16.15 12.74
CA GLY A 665 -27.04 15.31 12.69
C GLY A 665 -25.96 15.79 13.66
N GLU A 666 -25.69 17.09 13.70
CA GLU A 666 -24.74 17.72 14.62
C GLU A 666 -25.19 17.52 16.09
N SER A 667 -26.48 17.75 16.40
CA SER A 667 -27.02 17.56 17.74
C SER A 667 -26.89 16.12 18.23
N LEU A 668 -27.15 15.12 17.36
CA LEU A 668 -26.98 13.71 17.71
C LEU A 668 -25.50 13.38 17.94
N ALA A 669 -24.60 13.83 17.06
CA ALA A 669 -23.17 13.59 17.18
C ALA A 669 -22.60 14.17 18.50
N GLU A 670 -22.90 15.44 18.79
CA GLU A 670 -22.48 16.09 20.04
C GLU A 670 -22.97 15.37 21.29
N ARG A 671 -24.25 14.95 21.29
CA ARG A 671 -24.83 14.27 22.44
C ARG A 671 -24.14 12.92 22.70
N PHE A 672 -23.99 12.09 21.69
CA PHE A 672 -23.36 10.78 21.86
C PHE A 672 -21.86 10.89 22.19
N THR A 673 -21.20 11.94 21.68
CA THR A 673 -19.81 12.24 22.06
C THR A 673 -19.71 12.62 23.54
N LYS A 674 -20.64 13.39 24.07
CA LYS A 674 -20.73 13.70 25.53
C LYS A 674 -21.02 12.45 26.38
N GLU A 675 -21.69 11.45 25.81
CA GLU A 675 -21.95 10.17 26.46
C GLU A 675 -20.78 9.16 26.32
N GLY A 676 -19.67 9.57 25.69
CA GLY A 676 -18.45 8.76 25.54
C GLY A 676 -18.37 7.92 24.25
N ALA A 677 -19.32 8.11 23.31
CA ALA A 677 -19.24 7.55 21.99
C ALA A 677 -18.79 8.64 20.99
N GLU A 678 -17.53 8.65 20.61
CA GLU A 678 -16.98 9.66 19.68
C GLU A 678 -17.59 9.52 18.29
N LEU A 679 -18.75 10.15 18.09
CA LEU A 679 -19.46 10.22 16.80
C LEU A 679 -19.25 11.57 16.13
N GLU A 680 -19.02 11.55 14.82
CA GLU A 680 -18.99 12.73 13.97
C GLU A 680 -20.21 12.71 13.03
N PHE A 681 -20.81 13.88 12.77
CA PHE A 681 -21.76 14.04 11.69
C PHE A 681 -21.01 14.10 10.37
N GLU A 682 -21.14 13.07 9.54
CA GLU A 682 -20.36 12.93 8.31
C GLU A 682 -21.11 13.48 7.09
N THR A 683 -22.41 13.19 6.97
CA THR A 683 -23.12 13.44 5.71
C THR A 683 -24.63 13.64 5.94
N ALA A 684 -25.23 14.56 5.18
CA ALA A 684 -26.67 14.63 5.02
C ALA A 684 -27.08 14.18 3.61
N LEU A 685 -28.08 13.30 3.55
CA LEU A 685 -28.68 12.78 2.32
C LEU A 685 -30.10 13.25 2.19
N SER A 686 -30.48 13.84 1.04
CA SER A 686 -31.89 14.18 0.77
C SER A 686 -32.74 12.94 0.43
N SER A 687 -32.12 11.92 -0.12
CA SER A 687 -32.74 10.62 -0.34
C SER A 687 -31.72 9.48 -0.20
N PHE A 688 -32.17 8.37 0.35
CA PHE A 688 -31.40 7.15 0.54
C PHE A 688 -32.20 5.97 -0.06
N PHE A 689 -31.55 5.11 -0.82
CA PHE A 689 -32.18 3.92 -1.41
C PHE A 689 -31.37 2.68 -1.10
N SER A 690 -32.04 1.61 -0.73
CA SER A 690 -31.52 0.26 -0.70
C SER A 690 -32.53 -0.74 -1.29
N HIS A 691 -32.03 -1.83 -1.88
CA HIS A 691 -32.89 -2.93 -2.32
C HIS A 691 -33.02 -4.03 -1.27
N GLY A 692 -32.68 -3.78 0.00
CA GLY A 692 -32.74 -4.73 1.11
C GLY A 692 -31.49 -5.58 1.35
N ALA A 693 -30.42 -5.43 0.56
CA ALA A 693 -29.20 -6.19 0.75
C ALA A 693 -28.15 -5.38 1.55
N LYS A 694 -27.57 -6.04 2.56
CA LYS A 694 -26.49 -5.47 3.39
C LYS A 694 -25.33 -4.99 2.52
N LYS A 695 -24.75 -3.84 2.86
CA LYS A 695 -23.62 -3.18 2.18
C LYS A 695 -23.91 -2.72 0.75
N ARG A 696 -25.20 -2.52 0.41
CA ARG A 696 -25.64 -2.02 -0.89
C ARG A 696 -26.67 -0.92 -0.73
N TYR A 697 -26.23 0.31 -0.96
CA TYR A 697 -27.09 1.49 -0.85
C TYR A 697 -26.60 2.62 -1.75
N VAL A 698 -27.51 3.54 -2.01
CA VAL A 698 -27.27 4.77 -2.77
C VAL A 698 -27.87 5.94 -2.01
N GLY A 699 -27.23 7.09 -2.03
CA GLY A 699 -27.74 8.32 -1.42
C GLY A 699 -27.43 9.55 -2.25
N ARG A 700 -28.34 10.53 -2.26
CA ARG A 700 -28.07 11.84 -2.78
C ARG A 700 -27.55 12.73 -1.65
N VAL A 701 -26.25 12.95 -1.65
CA VAL A 701 -25.59 13.82 -0.69
C VAL A 701 -25.94 15.27 -0.95
N VAL A 702 -26.28 16.01 0.10
CA VAL A 702 -26.53 17.46 0.05
C VAL A 702 -25.59 18.26 0.93
N TRP A 703 -24.86 17.58 1.80
CA TRP A 703 -23.77 18.12 2.63
C TRP A 703 -22.76 17.00 2.93
N PRO A 704 -21.44 17.26 2.92
CA PRO A 704 -20.75 18.55 2.77
C PRO A 704 -20.76 19.11 1.34
N ARG A 705 -20.91 18.29 0.32
CA ARG A 705 -21.01 18.69 -1.10
C ARG A 705 -22.06 17.84 -1.80
N GLU A 706 -22.68 18.42 -2.84
CA GLU A 706 -23.67 17.69 -3.61
C GLU A 706 -23.02 16.63 -4.49
N GLU A 707 -23.30 15.36 -4.22
CA GLU A 707 -22.84 14.23 -5.02
C GLU A 707 -23.76 13.00 -4.87
N MET A 708 -23.62 12.03 -5.75
CA MET A 708 -24.28 10.74 -5.61
C MET A 708 -23.34 9.71 -4.96
N LEU A 709 -23.71 9.23 -3.79
CA LEU A 709 -23.00 8.20 -3.05
C LEU A 709 -23.52 6.83 -3.47
N ILE A 710 -22.66 5.97 -4.07
CA ILE A 710 -23.00 4.58 -4.42
C ILE A 710 -22.07 3.65 -3.67
N ARG A 711 -22.63 2.67 -2.95
CA ARG A 711 -21.88 1.65 -2.21
C ARG A 711 -22.33 0.24 -2.56
N GLY A 712 -21.36 -0.67 -2.73
CA GLY A 712 -21.57 -2.10 -2.85
C GLY A 712 -22.18 -2.62 -4.16
N TYR A 713 -22.60 -1.73 -5.05
CA TYR A 713 -23.15 -2.10 -6.36
C TYR A 713 -22.05 -2.29 -7.43
N GLU A 714 -22.45 -2.90 -8.54
CA GLU A 714 -21.58 -3.25 -9.64
C GLU A 714 -20.97 -2.03 -10.38
N VAL A 715 -21.49 -0.84 -10.18
CA VAL A 715 -20.99 0.43 -10.76
C VAL A 715 -19.49 0.64 -10.55
N ARG A 716 -18.98 0.26 -9.38
CA ARG A 716 -17.56 0.40 -9.04
C ARG A 716 -16.78 -0.92 -9.08
N ARG A 717 -17.40 -1.99 -9.58
CA ARG A 717 -16.76 -3.30 -9.66
C ARG A 717 -15.99 -3.44 -10.96
N THR A 718 -14.75 -3.87 -10.86
CA THR A 718 -13.86 -4.05 -11.99
C THR A 718 -14.24 -5.25 -12.90
N ASP A 719 -15.08 -6.17 -12.41
CA ASP A 719 -15.63 -7.31 -13.17
C ASP A 719 -17.00 -7.03 -13.78
N SER A 720 -17.42 -5.76 -13.80
CA SER A 720 -18.56 -5.25 -14.53
C SER A 720 -18.15 -4.73 -15.92
N PHE A 721 -19.10 -4.55 -16.81
CA PHE A 721 -18.88 -3.93 -18.12
C PHE A 721 -19.49 -2.53 -18.15
N GLN A 722 -18.95 -1.64 -19.00
CA GLN A 722 -19.20 -0.19 -18.94
C GLN A 722 -20.69 0.17 -19.01
N ILE A 723 -21.41 -0.34 -20.00
CA ILE A 723 -22.82 -0.01 -20.16
C ILE A 723 -23.68 -0.41 -18.93
N LEU A 724 -23.34 -1.51 -18.22
CA LEU A 724 -24.04 -1.87 -16.98
C LEU A 724 -23.80 -0.83 -15.89
N SER A 725 -22.58 -0.31 -15.77
CA SER A 725 -22.22 0.72 -14.79
C SER A 725 -22.95 2.05 -15.09
N ASP A 726 -23.01 2.44 -16.36
CA ASP A 726 -23.64 3.68 -16.80
C ASP A 726 -25.15 3.65 -16.58
N ILE A 727 -25.79 2.57 -17.02
CA ILE A 727 -27.24 2.40 -16.85
C ILE A 727 -27.62 2.27 -15.39
N MET A 728 -26.81 1.56 -14.58
CA MET A 728 -27.05 1.44 -13.14
C MET A 728 -26.94 2.80 -12.45
N THR A 729 -26.01 3.66 -12.86
CA THR A 729 -25.88 5.03 -12.35
C THR A 729 -27.10 5.87 -12.70
N GLN A 730 -27.52 5.89 -13.97
CA GLN A 730 -28.71 6.60 -14.40
C GLN A 730 -30.00 6.08 -13.72
N MET A 731 -30.10 4.77 -13.56
CA MET A 731 -31.21 4.14 -12.82
C MET A 731 -31.28 4.63 -11.37
N PHE A 732 -30.14 4.74 -10.69
CA PHE A 732 -30.10 5.25 -9.32
C PHE A 732 -30.50 6.72 -9.24
N GLU A 733 -30.07 7.55 -10.17
CA GLU A 733 -30.53 8.95 -10.25
C GLU A 733 -32.05 9.01 -10.37
N MET A 734 -32.64 8.26 -11.30
CA MET A 734 -34.10 8.21 -11.50
C MET A 734 -34.84 7.69 -10.27
N ILE A 735 -34.32 6.65 -9.59
CA ILE A 735 -34.91 6.12 -8.36
C ILE A 735 -34.91 7.15 -7.23
N LEU A 736 -33.75 7.82 -7.03
CA LEU A 736 -33.64 8.87 -6.01
C LEU A 736 -34.54 10.07 -6.30
N ASP A 737 -34.85 10.35 -7.59
CA ASP A 737 -35.81 11.35 -8.04
C ASP A 737 -37.28 10.89 -7.90
N GLY A 738 -37.50 9.64 -7.51
CA GLY A 738 -38.84 9.05 -7.40
C GLY A 738 -39.42 8.55 -8.73
N ASN A 739 -38.65 8.61 -9.84
CA ASN A 739 -39.07 8.11 -11.16
C ASN A 739 -38.73 6.62 -11.34
N THR A 740 -39.34 5.77 -10.53
CA THR A 740 -39.08 4.32 -10.55
C THR A 740 -39.61 3.65 -11.84
N ILE A 741 -40.67 4.18 -12.44
CA ILE A 741 -41.21 3.68 -13.70
C ILE A 741 -40.23 3.94 -14.83
N GLY A 742 -39.78 5.18 -14.96
CA GLY A 742 -38.78 5.53 -15.97
C GLY A 742 -37.48 4.74 -15.84
N ALA A 743 -37.02 4.44 -14.62
CA ALA A 743 -35.88 3.60 -14.37
C ALA A 743 -36.04 2.17 -14.91
N VAL A 744 -37.21 1.57 -14.74
CA VAL A 744 -37.57 0.25 -15.29
C VAL A 744 -37.64 0.29 -16.82
N ASP A 745 -38.29 1.30 -17.41
CA ASP A 745 -38.45 1.41 -18.87
C ASP A 745 -37.11 1.65 -19.56
N MET A 746 -36.24 2.46 -19.00
CA MET A 746 -34.86 2.61 -19.46
C MET A 746 -34.11 1.28 -19.42
N THR A 747 -34.25 0.51 -18.34
CA THR A 747 -33.61 -0.81 -18.22
C THR A 747 -34.05 -1.76 -19.31
N LYS A 748 -35.37 -1.82 -19.62
CA LYS A 748 -35.91 -2.64 -20.72
C LYS A 748 -35.36 -2.20 -22.08
N SER A 749 -35.38 -0.90 -22.35
CA SER A 749 -34.85 -0.34 -23.60
C SER A 749 -33.41 -0.75 -23.86
N VAL A 750 -32.57 -0.74 -22.84
CA VAL A 750 -31.15 -1.16 -22.99
C VAL A 750 -31.03 -2.67 -23.19
N ILE A 751 -31.86 -3.47 -22.53
CA ILE A 751 -31.90 -4.93 -22.76
C ILE A 751 -32.24 -5.22 -24.23
N ASP A 752 -33.22 -4.51 -24.80
CA ASP A 752 -33.62 -4.68 -26.18
C ASP A 752 -32.50 -4.21 -27.14
N ARG A 753 -31.87 -3.09 -26.92
CA ARG A 753 -30.73 -2.63 -27.71
C ARG A 753 -29.57 -3.63 -27.72
N ILE A 754 -29.26 -4.30 -26.61
CA ILE A 754 -28.25 -5.36 -26.55
C ILE A 754 -28.66 -6.54 -27.42
N ARG A 755 -29.93 -6.94 -27.40
CA ARG A 755 -30.49 -8.05 -28.23
C ARG A 755 -30.48 -7.73 -29.71
N GLU A 756 -30.76 -6.49 -30.06
CA GLU A 756 -30.70 -6.02 -31.46
C GLU A 756 -29.28 -5.94 -31.97
N GLY A 757 -28.28 -5.78 -31.09
CA GLY A 757 -26.87 -5.61 -31.43
C GLY A 757 -26.47 -4.16 -31.57
N ASP A 758 -27.28 -3.25 -31.04
CA ASP A 758 -27.09 -1.80 -31.07
C ASP A 758 -26.30 -1.30 -29.84
N VAL A 759 -25.21 -1.99 -29.51
CA VAL A 759 -24.28 -1.63 -28.43
C VAL A 759 -22.87 -1.89 -28.89
N GLU A 760 -22.00 -0.89 -28.74
CA GLU A 760 -20.60 -1.03 -29.10
C GLU A 760 -19.91 -2.11 -28.24
N PRO A 761 -19.18 -3.06 -28.84
CA PRO A 761 -18.49 -4.11 -28.12
C PRO A 761 -17.54 -3.59 -27.04
N ALA A 762 -16.92 -2.43 -27.22
CA ALA A 762 -16.06 -1.79 -26.22
C ALA A 762 -16.77 -1.54 -24.87
N GLN A 763 -18.08 -1.27 -24.89
CA GLN A 763 -18.90 -1.06 -23.70
C GLN A 763 -19.26 -2.37 -22.95
N LEU A 764 -18.98 -3.53 -23.57
CA LEU A 764 -19.30 -4.86 -23.07
C LEU A 764 -18.10 -5.62 -22.51
N VAL A 765 -16.92 -5.02 -22.53
CA VAL A 765 -15.68 -5.63 -22.05
C VAL A 765 -15.75 -5.91 -20.54
N ILE A 766 -15.51 -7.16 -20.18
CA ILE A 766 -15.39 -7.61 -18.79
C ILE A 766 -13.90 -7.74 -18.46
N SER A 767 -13.45 -7.12 -17.37
CA SER A 767 -12.07 -7.20 -16.94
C SER A 767 -11.94 -7.93 -15.60
N ARG A 768 -11.03 -8.91 -15.50
CA ARG A 768 -10.76 -9.63 -14.26
C ARG A 768 -9.28 -9.84 -14.06
N SER A 769 -8.83 -9.71 -12.79
CA SER A 769 -7.45 -10.03 -12.44
C SER A 769 -7.17 -11.52 -12.64
N CYS A 770 -6.10 -11.82 -13.38
CA CYS A 770 -5.63 -13.17 -13.66
C CYS A 770 -4.27 -13.38 -13.02
N LYS A 771 -4.12 -14.46 -12.24
CA LYS A 771 -2.84 -14.89 -11.69
C LYS A 771 -2.22 -15.92 -12.62
N GLY A 772 -0.90 -16.01 -12.64
CA GLY A 772 -0.13 -17.01 -13.33
C GLY A 772 1.20 -17.20 -12.64
N ARG A 773 1.89 -18.28 -12.92
CA ARG A 773 3.25 -18.53 -12.46
C ARG A 773 4.14 -18.77 -13.67
N TRP A 774 5.27 -18.09 -13.74
CA TRP A 774 6.26 -18.36 -14.78
C TRP A 774 7.02 -19.65 -14.47
N ASP A 775 7.01 -20.60 -15.40
CA ASP A 775 7.83 -21.81 -15.35
C ASP A 775 9.08 -21.59 -16.21
N SER A 776 10.19 -21.22 -15.57
CA SER A 776 11.47 -20.97 -16.24
C SER A 776 12.07 -22.19 -16.95
N LYS A 777 11.67 -23.43 -16.57
CA LYS A 777 12.17 -24.64 -17.22
C LYS A 777 11.48 -24.90 -18.56
N LYS A 778 10.21 -24.54 -18.65
CA LYS A 778 9.39 -24.72 -19.86
C LYS A 778 9.29 -23.48 -20.71
N ASN A 779 9.74 -22.32 -20.18
CA ASN A 779 9.61 -21.00 -20.77
C ASN A 779 8.15 -20.66 -21.12
N GLU A 780 7.21 -20.95 -20.19
CA GLU A 780 5.78 -20.74 -20.37
C GLU A 780 5.08 -20.35 -19.08
N TRP A 781 3.89 -19.76 -19.22
CA TRP A 781 3.03 -19.43 -18.09
C TRP A 781 2.24 -20.66 -17.61
N ASP A 782 2.43 -21.05 -16.36
CA ASP A 782 1.70 -22.11 -15.66
C ASP A 782 0.49 -21.53 -14.94
N PHE A 783 -0.70 -21.87 -15.40
CA PHE A 783 -1.97 -21.56 -14.79
C PHE A 783 -2.55 -22.74 -14.00
N ASP A 784 -2.09 -23.96 -14.27
CA ASP A 784 -2.58 -25.19 -13.63
C ASP A 784 -2.16 -25.28 -12.16
N SER A 785 -0.98 -24.78 -11.81
CA SER A 785 -0.53 -24.69 -10.41
C SER A 785 -1.28 -23.63 -9.60
N VAL A 786 -1.98 -22.68 -10.26
CA VAL A 786 -2.65 -21.54 -9.63
C VAL A 786 -4.15 -21.76 -9.52
N TYR A 787 -4.77 -22.44 -10.49
CA TYR A 787 -6.20 -22.65 -10.57
C TYR A 787 -6.54 -24.13 -10.71
N ALA A 788 -7.57 -24.58 -9.99
CA ALA A 788 -8.03 -25.98 -10.05
C ALA A 788 -8.62 -26.34 -11.42
N ASN A 789 -9.19 -25.38 -12.15
CA ASN A 789 -9.74 -25.57 -13.51
C ASN A 789 -9.51 -24.30 -14.35
N PRO A 790 -8.29 -24.05 -14.83
CA PRO A 790 -7.97 -22.84 -15.56
C PRO A 790 -8.76 -22.67 -16.86
N ASP A 791 -8.99 -23.74 -17.61
CA ASP A 791 -9.73 -23.69 -18.87
C ASP A 791 -11.23 -23.45 -18.70
N GLY A 792 -11.78 -23.65 -17.51
CA GLY A 792 -13.14 -23.26 -17.16
C GLY A 792 -13.32 -21.78 -16.85
N LEU A 793 -12.21 -21.04 -16.68
CA LEU A 793 -12.23 -19.63 -16.28
C LEU A 793 -12.06 -18.69 -17.48
N PRO A 794 -13.08 -17.86 -17.81
CA PRO A 794 -13.03 -16.98 -18.98
C PRO A 794 -11.80 -16.07 -19.03
N TYR A 795 -11.44 -15.46 -17.90
CA TYR A 795 -10.30 -14.55 -17.80
C TYR A 795 -8.93 -15.26 -17.93
N VAL A 796 -8.83 -16.54 -17.59
CA VAL A 796 -7.60 -17.32 -17.83
C VAL A 796 -7.47 -17.67 -19.31
N ARG A 797 -8.57 -18.05 -19.97
CA ARG A 797 -8.57 -18.29 -21.42
C ARG A 797 -8.23 -17.00 -22.18
N ALA A 798 -8.75 -15.87 -21.76
CA ALA A 798 -8.41 -14.57 -22.33
C ALA A 798 -6.92 -14.22 -22.10
N ALA A 799 -6.36 -14.52 -20.93
CA ALA A 799 -4.93 -14.37 -20.69
C ALA A 799 -4.08 -15.24 -21.64
N LYS A 800 -4.48 -16.50 -21.85
CA LYS A 800 -3.82 -17.39 -22.83
C LYS A 800 -3.90 -16.84 -24.25
N GLN A 801 -5.05 -16.27 -24.67
CA GLN A 801 -5.20 -15.62 -25.98
C GLN A 801 -4.32 -14.37 -26.10
N ARG A 802 -4.22 -13.58 -25.05
CA ARG A 802 -3.34 -12.41 -24.96
C ARG A 802 -1.87 -12.80 -25.16
N ILE A 803 -1.41 -13.81 -24.42
CA ILE A 803 -0.05 -14.34 -24.53
C ILE A 803 0.23 -14.88 -25.94
N ALA A 804 -0.73 -15.64 -26.52
CA ALA A 804 -0.61 -16.17 -27.88
C ALA A 804 -0.54 -15.07 -28.95
N ALA A 805 -1.11 -13.90 -28.69
CA ALA A 805 -1.00 -12.71 -29.53
C ALA A 805 0.30 -11.92 -29.34
N GLY A 806 1.27 -12.43 -28.57
CA GLY A 806 2.53 -11.74 -28.28
C GLY A 806 2.43 -10.59 -27.29
N LEU A 807 1.25 -10.36 -26.71
CA LEU A 807 1.06 -9.28 -25.74
C LEU A 807 1.49 -9.69 -24.33
N GLN A 808 2.02 -8.74 -23.61
CA GLN A 808 2.49 -8.91 -22.26
C GLN A 808 1.40 -9.44 -21.31
N PHE A 809 1.76 -10.40 -20.47
CA PHE A 809 0.95 -10.88 -19.36
C PHE A 809 1.71 -10.72 -18.05
N THR A 810 1.09 -10.06 -17.07
CA THR A 810 1.60 -9.86 -15.72
C THR A 810 0.71 -10.57 -14.70
N PRO A 811 1.25 -11.39 -13.78
CA PRO A 811 0.47 -12.04 -12.75
C PRO A 811 -0.32 -11.05 -11.89
N GLY A 812 -1.63 -11.19 -11.91
CA GLY A 812 -2.53 -10.31 -11.17
C GLY A 812 -3.06 -9.13 -11.97
N MET A 813 -2.57 -8.88 -13.20
CA MET A 813 -3.15 -7.86 -14.07
C MET A 813 -4.62 -8.16 -14.42
N LYS A 814 -5.37 -7.13 -14.77
CA LYS A 814 -6.74 -7.29 -15.28
C LYS A 814 -6.69 -7.62 -16.76
N VAL A 815 -7.30 -8.75 -17.12
CA VAL A 815 -7.44 -9.18 -18.51
C VAL A 815 -8.86 -8.87 -18.97
N GLY A 816 -8.98 -8.10 -20.04
CA GLY A 816 -10.24 -7.77 -20.69
C GLY A 816 -10.67 -8.86 -21.66
N TYR A 817 -11.97 -9.16 -21.70
CA TYR A 817 -12.57 -10.09 -22.67
C TYR A 817 -14.02 -9.77 -22.97
N ILE A 818 -14.46 -10.19 -24.14
CA ILE A 818 -15.87 -10.18 -24.55
C ILE A 818 -16.36 -11.63 -24.57
N VAL A 819 -17.59 -11.81 -24.11
CA VAL A 819 -18.30 -13.10 -24.23
C VAL A 819 -18.90 -13.18 -25.60
N THR A 820 -18.57 -14.23 -26.33
CA THR A 820 -19.07 -14.54 -27.67
C THR A 820 -19.93 -15.79 -27.61
N LYS A 821 -20.68 -16.08 -28.69
CA LYS A 821 -21.33 -17.37 -28.83
C LYS A 821 -20.28 -18.48 -28.77
N PRO A 822 -20.57 -19.61 -28.11
CA PRO A 822 -19.66 -20.75 -28.11
C PRO A 822 -19.50 -21.31 -29.53
N ASP A 823 -18.34 -21.88 -29.84
CA ASP A 823 -18.10 -22.58 -31.08
C ASP A 823 -19.02 -23.81 -31.15
N GLU A 824 -19.40 -24.26 -32.39
CA GLU A 824 -20.30 -25.38 -32.56
C GLU A 824 -19.78 -26.63 -31.83
N GLY A 825 -20.58 -27.17 -30.91
CA GLY A 825 -20.26 -28.38 -30.13
C GLY A 825 -19.48 -28.09 -28.83
N ASP A 826 -19.06 -26.87 -28.55
CA ASP A 826 -18.41 -26.52 -27.27
C ASP A 826 -19.48 -26.19 -26.23
N LYS A 827 -19.40 -26.86 -25.07
CA LYS A 827 -20.27 -26.57 -23.91
C LYS A 827 -19.77 -25.40 -23.08
N LYS A 828 -18.56 -24.90 -23.35
CA LYS A 828 -17.95 -23.76 -22.60
C LYS A 828 -18.43 -22.44 -23.21
N LEU A 829 -18.55 -21.44 -22.35
CA LEU A 829 -18.85 -20.07 -22.76
C LEU A 829 -17.81 -19.60 -23.80
N GLY A 830 -18.25 -19.12 -24.95
CA GLY A 830 -17.37 -18.50 -25.93
C GLY A 830 -16.75 -17.26 -25.38
N ILE A 831 -15.46 -17.01 -25.61
CA ILE A 831 -14.78 -15.78 -25.21
C ILE A 831 -13.75 -15.35 -26.24
N ARG A 832 -13.54 -14.04 -26.36
CA ARG A 832 -12.42 -13.44 -27.08
C ARG A 832 -11.76 -12.41 -26.17
N ALA A 833 -10.43 -12.48 -26.07
CA ALA A 833 -9.66 -11.46 -25.36
C ALA A 833 -9.90 -10.10 -26.03
N TRP A 834 -10.01 -9.06 -25.21
CA TRP A 834 -10.12 -7.70 -25.72
C TRP A 834 -8.73 -7.17 -26.03
N LEU A 835 -8.39 -7.15 -27.32
CA LEU A 835 -7.08 -6.76 -27.83
C LEU A 835 -7.16 -5.51 -28.72
N VAL A 836 -8.34 -5.02 -29.03
CA VAL A 836 -8.58 -3.93 -29.99
C VAL A 836 -7.90 -2.63 -29.56
N ASP A 837 -7.86 -2.34 -28.26
CA ASP A 837 -7.19 -1.14 -27.75
C ASP A 837 -5.65 -1.24 -27.81
N GLU A 838 -5.12 -2.45 -27.97
CA GLU A 838 -3.67 -2.72 -27.91
C GLU A 838 -3.08 -3.08 -29.28
N ILE A 839 -3.83 -3.81 -30.11
CA ILE A 839 -3.33 -4.30 -31.41
C ILE A 839 -4.21 -3.89 -32.60
N GLY A 840 -5.26 -3.11 -32.37
CA GLY A 840 -6.21 -2.77 -33.43
C GLY A 840 -7.06 -3.98 -33.86
N GLY A 841 -7.79 -3.84 -34.98
CA GLY A 841 -8.65 -4.87 -35.55
C GLY A 841 -10.13 -4.63 -35.31
N GLU A 842 -10.97 -5.50 -35.86
CA GLU A 842 -12.42 -5.44 -35.67
C GLU A 842 -12.82 -6.03 -34.32
N PRO A 843 -13.74 -5.36 -33.60
CA PRO A 843 -14.28 -5.91 -32.37
C PRO A 843 -15.01 -7.23 -32.62
N PRO A 844 -14.88 -8.23 -31.72
CA PRO A 844 -15.56 -9.48 -31.87
C PRO A 844 -17.09 -9.31 -31.68
N ASP A 845 -17.88 -10.10 -32.39
CA ASP A 845 -19.32 -10.21 -32.14
C ASP A 845 -19.56 -10.74 -30.73
N TYR A 846 -20.49 -10.14 -30.03
CA TYR A 846 -20.83 -10.53 -28.66
C TYR A 846 -22.07 -11.44 -28.58
N ASP A 847 -22.15 -12.26 -27.53
CA ASP A 847 -23.34 -13.05 -27.20
C ASP A 847 -24.42 -12.14 -26.62
N LYS A 848 -25.39 -11.78 -27.45
CA LYS A 848 -26.48 -10.86 -27.13
C LYS A 848 -27.34 -11.34 -25.95
N GLU A 849 -27.69 -12.62 -25.89
CA GLU A 849 -28.51 -13.17 -24.80
C GLU A 849 -27.72 -13.25 -23.48
N TYR A 850 -26.45 -13.57 -23.53
CA TYR A 850 -25.60 -13.55 -22.35
C TYR A 850 -25.57 -12.16 -21.70
N TYR A 851 -25.31 -11.10 -22.48
CA TYR A 851 -25.24 -9.75 -21.97
C TYR A 851 -26.59 -9.19 -21.52
N ALA A 852 -27.64 -9.44 -22.27
CA ALA A 852 -29.02 -9.11 -21.91
C ALA A 852 -29.42 -9.77 -20.57
N GLY A 853 -29.15 -11.07 -20.42
CA GLY A 853 -29.41 -11.81 -19.19
C GLY A 853 -28.58 -11.32 -18.00
N ARG A 854 -27.29 -11.03 -18.22
CA ARG A 854 -26.44 -10.52 -17.17
C ARG A 854 -26.80 -9.11 -16.70
N LEU A 855 -27.21 -8.23 -17.64
CA LEU A 855 -27.73 -6.91 -17.35
C LEU A 855 -29.06 -7.02 -16.57
N ALA A 856 -30.02 -7.81 -17.06
CA ALA A 856 -31.29 -8.04 -16.40
C ALA A 856 -31.11 -8.61 -14.97
N LYS A 857 -30.17 -9.52 -14.76
CA LYS A 857 -29.86 -10.09 -13.45
C LYS A 857 -29.30 -9.06 -12.48
N SER A 858 -28.44 -8.15 -12.94
CA SER A 858 -27.81 -7.14 -12.09
C SER A 858 -28.77 -6.00 -11.76
N LEU A 859 -29.49 -5.48 -12.74
CA LEU A 859 -30.45 -4.41 -12.56
C LEU A 859 -31.77 -4.92 -11.94
N GLY A 860 -32.19 -6.15 -12.27
CA GLY A 860 -33.37 -6.79 -11.70
C GLY A 860 -33.35 -6.91 -10.19
N ARG A 861 -32.19 -7.09 -9.58
CA ARG A 861 -32.05 -7.04 -8.11
C ARG A 861 -32.44 -5.69 -7.51
N VAL A 862 -32.20 -4.61 -8.24
CA VAL A 862 -32.55 -3.26 -7.79
C VAL A 862 -34.04 -2.97 -8.08
N THR A 863 -34.51 -3.30 -9.28
CA THR A 863 -35.89 -3.06 -9.71
C THR A 863 -36.92 -4.01 -9.06
N ASP A 864 -36.46 -5.12 -8.46
CA ASP A 864 -37.30 -6.03 -7.66
C ASP A 864 -37.92 -5.33 -6.46
N ALA A 865 -37.25 -4.33 -5.88
CA ALA A 865 -37.82 -3.44 -4.87
C ALA A 865 -39.11 -2.73 -5.34
N PHE A 866 -39.35 -2.70 -6.65
CA PHE A 866 -40.51 -2.10 -7.30
C PHE A 866 -41.37 -3.15 -8.07
N GLY A 867 -41.15 -4.42 -7.80
CA GLY A 867 -41.90 -5.54 -8.39
C GLY A 867 -41.45 -5.95 -9.80
N TRP A 868 -40.24 -5.57 -10.22
CA TRP A 868 -39.63 -5.94 -11.51
C TRP A 868 -38.34 -6.77 -11.31
N ASP A 869 -38.51 -8.11 -11.25
CA ASP A 869 -37.39 -9.03 -11.16
C ASP A 869 -36.71 -9.28 -12.51
N GLU A 870 -35.64 -10.08 -12.53
CA GLU A 870 -34.87 -10.46 -13.72
C GLU A 870 -35.79 -11.03 -14.83
N LYS A 871 -36.73 -11.88 -14.47
CA LYS A 871 -37.61 -12.56 -15.44
C LYS A 871 -38.59 -11.60 -16.10
N ASN A 872 -39.15 -10.68 -15.30
CA ASN A 872 -40.07 -9.66 -15.79
C ASN A 872 -39.38 -8.67 -16.73
N LEU A 873 -38.14 -8.28 -16.41
CA LEU A 873 -37.31 -7.42 -17.26
C LEU A 873 -37.00 -8.07 -18.60
N LEU A 874 -36.63 -9.37 -18.62
CA LEU A 874 -36.32 -10.10 -19.86
C LEU A 874 -37.53 -10.34 -20.73
N LYS A 875 -38.73 -10.50 -20.14
CA LYS A 875 -39.98 -10.69 -20.87
C LYS A 875 -40.65 -9.39 -21.32
N GLY A 876 -40.20 -8.25 -20.78
CA GLY A 876 -40.77 -6.93 -21.01
C GLY A 876 -42.15 -6.72 -20.38
N THR A 877 -42.73 -7.71 -19.70
CA THR A 877 -44.07 -7.70 -19.11
C THR A 877 -44.01 -8.10 -17.63
N ARG A 878 -44.82 -7.45 -16.81
CA ARG A 878 -45.02 -7.82 -15.40
C ARG A 878 -46.05 -8.91 -15.30
N GLN A 879 -45.65 -10.10 -14.89
CA GLN A 879 -46.56 -11.20 -14.57
C GLN A 879 -46.76 -11.15 -13.03
N ASP A 880 -47.88 -10.60 -12.57
CA ASP A 880 -48.30 -10.73 -11.16
C ASP A 880 -48.62 -12.22 -10.92
N SER A 881 -47.92 -12.85 -9.96
CA SER A 881 -48.27 -14.19 -9.56
C SER A 881 -49.61 -14.17 -8.85
N LEU A 882 -50.49 -15.07 -9.23
CA LEU A 882 -51.78 -15.25 -8.59
C LEU A 882 -51.73 -15.52 -7.08
N ASP A 883 -50.57 -15.93 -6.59
CA ASP A 883 -50.29 -16.16 -5.16
C ASP A 883 -50.31 -14.90 -4.26
N LYS A 884 -50.36 -13.70 -4.85
CA LYS A 884 -50.52 -12.43 -4.10
C LYS A 884 -52.00 -12.04 -3.92
N TRP A 885 -52.91 -12.81 -4.48
CA TRP A 885 -54.33 -12.56 -4.43
C TRP A 885 -55.11 -13.60 -3.60
N PHE A 886 -54.42 -14.61 -3.01
CA PHE A 886 -54.99 -15.58 -2.08
C PHE A 886 -54.28 -15.59 -0.73
#